data_b8d4faba0981bcd8dcc230f80164dac4
#
_entry.id   b8d4faba0981bcd8dcc230f80164dac4
#
_cell.length_a   1.000
_cell.length_b   1.000
_cell.length_c   1.000
_cell.angle_alpha   90.00
_cell.angle_beta   90.00
_cell.angle_gamma   90.00
#
_symmetry.space_group_name_H-M   'P 1'
#
loop_
_entity.id
_entity.type
_entity.pdbx_description
1 polymer ?
#
loop_
_entity_poly.entity_id
_entity_poly.type
_entity_poly.pdbx_seq_one_letter_code
_entity_poly.pdbx_strand_id
1 'polypeptide(L)'
;MLYSIEVKEAAKRLYLRRCKPKEIQAQLKLPNIRIVYYWIAKGGWDEMLSDEEPLTAVSRRLTLILEKQTTLTKGELDELDRLTTVRDRLLKQSNKPAQVAAGDAPSHDQGERQDKRRERGERGGKKREKKIKNDVSGLTEVDFLDKFISKMYGYQKELFEAKQNPLTRRIRNILKSRQVGLTYYFAGEAFMDAVLTGDNQMFLSASRSQSEIFRSYIIQFAQQWFGLELTGNPIVLSNGAELRFLSTNSSTAQGHHGHVYIDEYFWIRDFEKLSTVASAMGTHKKWRKTYFSTPSAVTHQAYPFWTGETFRNSKRKAAKNPWPSEKEIAAGALCPDGQWRKIITIEDAIAGGCDLFDLEQLQLEYDADKFQQLFYCKFIDSTQGVFALADLERCYSDLSLWTDFEPEDDRPYGNSPVWIGYDPSRTRDDATCVVLAPPLEPGAKFRILEKHSWRGHSFTFQAAQIKKLTERFNVQHIGIDTTGIGYGVFDLVRDFYPRATSIHYSLETKNSLVLKAQDTIQGSRIEWDAGWNDIAQAFLTIKRGATSSGQITYSASRTDATGHADIAWAIMHALAHEPLNTNKQRRSSYTLSGTGTHGQAKKPANRQSTTRASAGVFVRRSRAGADRKHRAIPGHVCQPRRPYLHAASVAAGAGEVVARQRTPRRHSRVQAQPAAA
;
A
#
# COMPACT_ATOMS: atom_id res chain seq x y z
N MET A 1 -24.73 -20.98 29.71
CA MET A 1 -23.66 -21.82 30.29
C MET A 1 -22.33 -21.34 29.74
N LEU A 2 -21.46 -20.84 30.61
CA LEU A 2 -20.09 -20.47 30.23
C LEU A 2 -19.27 -21.77 30.22
N TYR A 3 -18.78 -22.18 29.09
CA TYR A 3 -17.85 -23.30 28.96
C TYR A 3 -16.51 -22.91 29.59
N SER A 4 -15.85 -23.90 30.27
CA SER A 4 -14.54 -23.64 30.84
C SER A 4 -13.51 -23.28 29.77
N ILE A 5 -12.52 -22.48 30.16
CA ILE A 5 -11.41 -22.09 29.30
C ILE A 5 -10.70 -23.32 28.73
N GLU A 6 -10.59 -24.38 29.52
CA GLU A 6 -9.95 -25.66 29.18
C GLU A 6 -10.65 -26.35 27.97
N VAL A 7 -12.00 -26.37 27.97
CA VAL A 7 -12.79 -26.96 26.87
C VAL A 7 -12.61 -26.17 25.59
N LYS A 8 -12.55 -24.85 25.68
CA LYS A 8 -12.33 -23.98 24.55
C LYS A 8 -10.90 -24.14 23.99
N GLU A 9 -9.90 -24.26 24.85
CA GLU A 9 -8.51 -24.51 24.43
C GLU A 9 -8.33 -25.94 23.86
N ALA A 10 -9.06 -26.92 24.38
CA ALA A 10 -9.09 -28.26 23.77
C ALA A 10 -9.72 -28.23 22.37
N ALA A 11 -10.82 -27.50 22.19
CA ALA A 11 -11.45 -27.31 20.89
C ALA A 11 -10.48 -26.61 19.91
N LYS A 12 -9.76 -25.58 20.35
CA LYS A 12 -8.76 -24.88 19.55
C LYS A 12 -7.64 -25.81 19.11
N ARG A 13 -7.07 -26.59 20.02
CA ARG A 13 -6.02 -27.56 19.70
C ARG A 13 -6.46 -28.58 18.66
N LEU A 14 -7.70 -29.10 18.78
CA LEU A 14 -8.27 -30.02 17.80
C LEU A 14 -8.48 -29.33 16.42
N TYR A 15 -8.93 -28.08 16.43
CA TYR A 15 -9.13 -27.31 15.20
C TYR A 15 -7.80 -27.04 14.48
N LEU A 16 -6.78 -26.63 15.21
CA LEU A 16 -5.44 -26.44 14.66
C LEU A 16 -4.79 -27.74 14.17
N ARG A 17 -5.28 -28.90 14.62
CA ARG A 17 -4.95 -30.22 14.08
C ARG A 17 -5.78 -30.61 12.86
N ARG A 18 -6.55 -29.68 12.28
CA ARG A 18 -7.43 -29.90 11.14
C ARG A 18 -8.60 -30.85 11.37
N CYS A 19 -9.01 -31.07 12.63
CA CYS A 19 -10.27 -31.77 12.94
C CYS A 19 -11.47 -30.93 12.47
N LYS A 20 -12.45 -31.56 11.85
CA LYS A 20 -13.67 -30.87 11.43
C LYS A 20 -14.49 -30.41 12.64
N PRO A 21 -15.21 -29.28 12.57
CA PRO A 21 -16.05 -28.80 13.66
C PRO A 21 -17.03 -29.84 14.23
N LYS A 22 -17.55 -30.74 13.37
CA LYS A 22 -18.42 -31.84 13.77
C LYS A 22 -17.70 -32.91 14.59
N GLU A 23 -16.44 -33.20 14.27
CA GLU A 23 -15.60 -34.12 15.03
C GLU A 23 -15.22 -33.52 16.39
N ILE A 24 -14.90 -32.24 16.44
CA ILE A 24 -14.61 -31.49 17.66
C ILE A 24 -15.84 -31.50 18.60
N GLN A 25 -17.02 -31.26 18.04
CA GLN A 25 -18.28 -31.36 18.79
C GLN A 25 -18.46 -32.75 19.44
N ALA A 26 -18.24 -33.81 18.63
CA ALA A 26 -18.41 -35.18 19.09
C ALA A 26 -17.38 -35.56 20.17
N GLN A 27 -16.10 -35.25 19.99
CA GLN A 27 -15.02 -35.54 20.92
C GLN A 27 -15.17 -34.83 22.27
N LEU A 28 -15.59 -33.55 22.23
CA LEU A 28 -15.77 -32.73 23.44
C LEU A 28 -17.19 -32.78 23.95
N LYS A 29 -18.04 -33.64 23.38
CA LYS A 29 -19.47 -33.84 23.79
C LYS A 29 -20.23 -32.52 23.90
N LEU A 30 -20.00 -31.59 22.96
CA LEU A 30 -20.65 -30.28 22.96
C LEU A 30 -22.08 -30.40 22.44
N PRO A 31 -23.07 -29.72 23.06
CA PRO A 31 -24.48 -29.87 22.75
C PRO A 31 -24.83 -29.30 21.35
N ASN A 32 -24.02 -28.35 20.80
CA ASN A 32 -24.30 -27.72 19.53
C ASN A 32 -23.03 -27.39 18.80
N ILE A 33 -22.97 -27.74 17.51
CA ILE A 33 -21.85 -27.45 16.61
C ILE A 33 -21.62 -25.92 16.40
N ARG A 34 -22.68 -25.11 16.52
CA ARG A 34 -22.60 -23.65 16.38
C ARG A 34 -21.64 -23.02 17.40
N ILE A 35 -21.45 -23.66 18.55
CA ILE A 35 -20.49 -23.22 19.56
C ILE A 35 -19.07 -23.32 19.07
N VAL A 36 -18.73 -24.37 18.31
CA VAL A 36 -17.40 -24.56 17.73
C VAL A 36 -17.15 -23.50 16.65
N TYR A 37 -18.11 -23.25 15.77
CA TYR A 37 -18.01 -22.20 14.76
C TYR A 37 -17.89 -20.80 15.38
N TYR A 38 -18.63 -20.53 16.45
CA TYR A 38 -18.51 -19.28 17.19
C TYR A 38 -17.10 -19.09 17.79
N TRP A 39 -16.51 -20.15 18.34
CA TRP A 39 -15.16 -20.07 18.88
C TRP A 39 -14.09 -19.91 17.79
N ILE A 40 -14.26 -20.56 16.66
CA ILE A 40 -13.39 -20.40 15.48
C ILE A 40 -13.40 -18.94 15.02
N ALA A 41 -14.57 -18.38 14.78
CA ALA A 41 -14.72 -17.00 14.31
C ALA A 41 -14.21 -15.98 15.34
N LYS A 42 -14.64 -16.10 16.61
CA LYS A 42 -14.22 -15.17 17.67
C LYS A 42 -12.75 -15.31 18.07
N GLY A 43 -12.14 -16.46 17.85
CA GLY A 43 -10.75 -16.75 18.20
C GLY A 43 -9.76 -16.58 17.04
N GLY A 44 -10.23 -16.24 15.83
CA GLY A 44 -9.37 -16.13 14.64
C GLY A 44 -8.62 -17.42 14.31
N TRP A 45 -9.24 -18.60 14.57
CA TRP A 45 -8.54 -19.88 14.44
C TRP A 45 -8.26 -20.23 12.96
N ASP A 46 -9.02 -19.67 12.03
CA ASP A 46 -8.78 -19.82 10.57
C ASP A 46 -7.48 -19.12 10.16
N GLU A 47 -7.24 -17.93 10.70
CA GLU A 47 -6.01 -17.17 10.44
C GLU A 47 -4.78 -17.93 10.97
N MET A 48 -4.91 -18.65 12.08
CA MET A 48 -3.85 -19.49 12.62
C MET A 48 -3.57 -20.76 11.79
N LEU A 49 -4.46 -21.11 10.85
CA LEU A 49 -4.29 -22.25 9.93
C LEU A 49 -3.72 -21.83 8.57
N SER A 50 -3.74 -20.54 8.24
CA SER A 50 -3.26 -20.02 6.95
C SER A 50 -1.74 -20.12 6.78
N ASP A 51 -1.00 -20.27 7.88
CA ASP A 51 0.47 -20.36 7.88
C ASP A 51 1.01 -21.78 7.64
N GLU A 52 0.15 -22.76 7.38
CA GLU A 52 0.58 -24.13 7.15
C GLU A 52 0.66 -24.46 5.66
N GLU A 53 1.83 -24.90 5.21
CA GLU A 53 2.05 -25.36 3.83
C GLU A 53 0.96 -26.36 3.40
N PRO A 54 0.35 -26.20 2.21
CA PRO A 54 -0.76 -27.05 1.74
C PRO A 54 -0.46 -28.56 1.80
N LEU A 55 0.77 -28.97 1.51
CA LEU A 55 1.21 -30.36 1.58
C LEU A 55 1.20 -30.89 3.00
N THR A 56 1.68 -30.10 3.96
CA THR A 56 1.73 -30.45 5.38
C THR A 56 0.30 -30.53 5.98
N ALA A 57 -0.57 -29.60 5.62
CA ALA A 57 -1.98 -29.60 6.02
C ALA A 57 -2.72 -30.86 5.54
N VAL A 58 -2.55 -31.22 4.26
CA VAL A 58 -3.15 -32.43 3.66
C VAL A 58 -2.57 -33.70 4.32
N SER A 59 -1.26 -33.77 4.50
CA SER A 59 -0.59 -34.94 5.12
C SER A 59 -1.07 -35.14 6.56
N ARG A 60 -1.19 -34.07 7.35
CA ARG A 60 -1.69 -34.13 8.74
C ARG A 60 -3.15 -34.62 8.80
N ARG A 61 -4.01 -34.15 7.87
CA ARG A 61 -5.40 -34.59 7.81
C ARG A 61 -5.52 -36.06 7.42
N LEU A 62 -4.69 -36.54 6.48
CA LEU A 62 -4.58 -37.97 6.13
C LEU A 62 -4.21 -38.82 7.36
N THR A 63 -3.19 -38.41 8.11
CA THR A 63 -2.77 -39.10 9.34
C THR A 63 -3.89 -39.19 10.34
N LEU A 64 -4.63 -38.09 10.58
CA LEU A 64 -5.77 -38.08 11.53
C LEU A 64 -6.91 -39.01 11.13
N ILE A 65 -7.14 -39.24 9.82
CA ILE A 65 -8.16 -40.19 9.35
C ILE A 65 -7.66 -41.61 9.54
N LEU A 66 -6.39 -41.89 9.26
CA LEU A 66 -5.77 -43.21 9.34
C LEU A 66 -5.53 -43.69 10.81
N GLU A 67 -5.28 -42.76 11.73
CA GLU A 67 -5.09 -43.06 13.18
C GLU A 67 -6.39 -43.38 13.92
N LYS A 68 -7.55 -43.29 13.29
CA LYS A 68 -8.82 -43.68 13.91
C LYS A 68 -8.86 -45.19 14.15
N GLN A 69 -9.04 -45.58 15.42
CA GLN A 69 -9.14 -46.98 15.84
C GLN A 69 -10.51 -47.60 15.50
N THR A 70 -11.40 -46.92 14.82
CA THR A 70 -12.73 -47.37 14.40
C THR A 70 -12.82 -47.55 12.88
N THR A 71 -13.71 -48.43 12.43
CA THR A 71 -13.99 -48.58 11.00
C THR A 71 -14.36 -47.26 10.35
N LEU A 72 -13.66 -46.92 9.24
CA LEU A 72 -13.88 -45.69 8.50
C LEU A 72 -15.28 -45.70 7.85
N THR A 73 -16.00 -44.61 7.96
CA THR A 73 -17.27 -44.43 7.26
C THR A 73 -17.05 -44.21 5.77
N LYS A 74 -18.07 -44.46 4.94
CA LYS A 74 -18.00 -44.22 3.48
C LYS A 74 -17.56 -42.77 3.16
N GLY A 75 -18.04 -41.78 3.92
CA GLY A 75 -17.62 -40.37 3.74
C GLY A 75 -16.16 -40.11 4.08
N GLU A 76 -15.57 -40.84 5.04
CA GLU A 76 -14.16 -40.75 5.39
C GLU A 76 -13.28 -41.45 4.37
N LEU A 77 -13.73 -42.53 3.76
CA LEU A 77 -13.04 -43.21 2.65
C LEU A 77 -13.02 -42.29 1.40
N ASP A 78 -14.15 -41.67 1.06
CA ASP A 78 -14.22 -40.70 -0.04
C ASP A 78 -13.32 -39.46 0.21
N GLU A 79 -13.21 -39.01 1.47
CA GLU A 79 -12.31 -37.93 1.86
C GLU A 79 -10.84 -38.32 1.75
N LEU A 80 -10.50 -39.53 2.18
CA LEU A 80 -9.14 -40.08 2.12
C LEU A 80 -8.66 -40.19 0.66
N ASP A 81 -9.50 -40.65 -0.24
CA ASP A 81 -9.17 -40.74 -1.68
C ASP A 81 -8.95 -39.34 -2.30
N ARG A 82 -9.80 -38.38 -1.98
CA ARG A 82 -9.63 -36.99 -2.43
C ARG A 82 -8.36 -36.36 -1.91
N LEU A 83 -8.06 -36.50 -0.62
CA LEU A 83 -6.86 -35.93 0.01
C LEU A 83 -5.59 -36.59 -0.54
N THR A 84 -5.60 -37.90 -0.80
CA THR A 84 -4.50 -38.61 -1.44
C THR A 84 -4.24 -38.08 -2.85
N THR A 85 -5.31 -37.87 -3.62
CA THR A 85 -5.20 -37.29 -4.97
C THR A 85 -4.64 -35.85 -4.94
N VAL A 86 -5.04 -35.03 -3.97
CA VAL A 86 -4.51 -33.67 -3.79
C VAL A 86 -3.04 -33.70 -3.40
N ARG A 87 -2.66 -34.57 -2.44
CA ARG A 87 -1.27 -34.74 -2.03
C ARG A 87 -0.36 -35.13 -3.21
N ASP A 88 -0.80 -36.08 -4.05
CA ASP A 88 -0.02 -36.51 -5.21
C ASP A 88 0.14 -35.40 -6.26
N ARG A 89 -0.85 -34.53 -6.39
CA ARG A 89 -0.75 -33.32 -7.26
C ARG A 89 0.27 -32.32 -6.71
N LEU A 90 0.24 -32.06 -5.41
CA LEU A 90 1.18 -31.16 -4.75
C LEU A 90 2.61 -31.69 -4.83
N LEU A 91 2.84 -32.99 -4.62
CA LEU A 91 4.15 -33.63 -4.78
C LEU A 91 4.66 -33.59 -6.22
N LYS A 92 3.77 -33.70 -7.23
CA LYS A 92 4.15 -33.57 -8.65
C LYS A 92 4.48 -32.13 -9.04
N GLN A 93 3.92 -31.15 -8.36
CA GLN A 93 4.24 -29.73 -8.54
C GLN A 93 5.61 -29.38 -7.92
N SER A 94 5.92 -29.91 -6.74
CA SER A 94 7.20 -29.68 -6.08
C SER A 94 8.40 -30.38 -6.76
N ASN A 95 8.15 -31.42 -7.59
CA ASN A 95 9.20 -32.20 -8.26
C ASN A 95 9.40 -31.83 -9.75
N LYS A 96 8.90 -30.71 -10.25
CA LYS A 96 9.23 -30.23 -11.61
C LYS A 96 10.56 -29.47 -11.57
N PRO A 97 11.62 -29.96 -12.24
CA PRO A 97 12.84 -29.18 -12.40
C PRO A 97 12.54 -27.97 -13.31
N ALA A 98 13.08 -26.81 -12.92
CA ALA A 98 13.01 -25.58 -13.69
C ALA A 98 13.64 -25.81 -15.08
N GLN A 99 12.83 -25.76 -16.12
CA GLN A 99 13.34 -25.74 -17.50
C GLN A 99 13.82 -24.32 -17.82
N VAL A 100 15.14 -24.22 -17.90
CA VAL A 100 15.84 -23.07 -18.45
C VAL A 100 15.51 -22.98 -19.94
N ALA A 101 14.92 -21.88 -20.36
CA ALA A 101 14.67 -21.56 -21.77
C ALA A 101 15.98 -21.09 -22.41
N ALA A 102 16.60 -21.96 -23.21
CA ALA A 102 17.60 -21.56 -24.19
C ALA A 102 16.90 -21.35 -25.54
N GLY A 103 17.08 -20.15 -26.11
CA GLY A 103 16.59 -19.84 -27.43
C GLY A 103 17.42 -20.53 -28.52
N ASP A 104 16.75 -20.88 -29.61
CA ASP A 104 17.42 -21.05 -30.90
C ASP A 104 16.48 -20.74 -32.07
N ALA A 105 17.09 -20.15 -33.06
CA ALA A 105 16.50 -19.67 -34.31
C ALA A 105 16.29 -20.82 -35.31
N PRO A 106 15.55 -20.61 -36.42
CA PRO A 106 15.03 -21.67 -37.26
C PRO A 106 16.05 -22.13 -38.33
N SER A 107 16.16 -23.43 -38.53
CA SER A 107 16.76 -24.02 -39.76
C SER A 107 15.72 -24.85 -40.49
N HIS A 108 15.57 -24.53 -41.77
CA HIS A 108 14.92 -25.36 -42.77
C HIS A 108 15.59 -26.70 -42.91
N ASP A 109 14.83 -27.77 -42.94
CA ASP A 109 15.13 -28.87 -43.85
C ASP A 109 13.86 -29.64 -44.25
N GLN A 110 13.77 -29.94 -45.57
CA GLN A 110 12.74 -30.75 -46.19
C GLN A 110 13.13 -32.20 -46.15
N GLY A 111 12.26 -33.07 -45.77
CA GLY A 111 12.48 -34.51 -45.82
C GLY A 111 11.19 -35.30 -45.90
N GLU A 112 10.85 -35.70 -47.13
CA GLU A 112 9.79 -36.66 -47.46
C GLU A 112 9.90 -37.95 -46.67
N ARG A 113 8.80 -38.47 -46.13
CA ARG A 113 8.60 -39.94 -45.95
C ARG A 113 7.11 -40.31 -45.93
N GLN A 114 6.66 -40.82 -47.03
CA GLN A 114 5.83 -41.99 -47.32
C GLN A 114 4.81 -42.49 -46.28
N ASP A 115 3.59 -42.54 -46.80
CA ASP A 115 2.45 -43.38 -46.48
C ASP A 115 2.74 -44.73 -45.81
N LYS A 116 2.04 -44.97 -44.69
CA LYS A 116 1.51 -46.29 -44.36
C LYS A 116 0.10 -46.15 -43.78
N ARG A 117 -0.87 -46.31 -44.64
CA ARG A 117 -2.26 -46.64 -44.31
C ARG A 117 -2.28 -47.94 -43.48
N ARG A 118 -2.84 -47.87 -42.28
CA ARG A 118 -3.46 -49.01 -41.62
C ARG A 118 -4.82 -48.62 -41.09
N GLU A 119 -5.82 -49.22 -41.65
CA GLU A 119 -7.22 -49.26 -41.24
C GLU A 119 -7.31 -49.70 -39.76
N ARG A 120 -7.98 -48.97 -38.94
CA ARG A 120 -8.55 -49.46 -37.69
C ARG A 120 -9.82 -48.69 -37.35
N GLY A 121 -10.91 -49.36 -37.43
CA GLY A 121 -12.21 -49.39 -36.77
C GLY A 121 -12.76 -48.07 -36.21
N GLU A 122 -13.87 -47.69 -36.72
CA GLU A 122 -14.80 -46.76 -36.14
C GLU A 122 -15.15 -47.14 -34.69
N ARG A 123 -14.63 -46.36 -33.75
CA ARG A 123 -15.23 -46.23 -32.44
C ARG A 123 -15.58 -44.76 -32.25
N GLY A 124 -16.91 -44.50 -32.22
CA GLY A 124 -17.51 -43.22 -31.98
C GLY A 124 -16.95 -42.52 -30.74
N GLY A 125 -15.92 -41.68 -30.91
CA GLY A 125 -15.42 -40.78 -29.92
C GLY A 125 -16.37 -39.59 -29.85
N LYS A 126 -17.16 -39.47 -28.77
CA LYS A 126 -17.85 -38.21 -28.41
C LYS A 126 -16.75 -37.12 -28.46
N LYS A 127 -16.83 -36.19 -29.43
CA LYS A 127 -16.04 -34.97 -29.43
C LYS A 127 -16.28 -34.31 -28.09
N ARG A 128 -15.26 -34.30 -27.20
CA ARG A 128 -15.26 -33.44 -26.02
C ARG A 128 -15.37 -32.03 -26.56
N GLU A 129 -16.50 -31.37 -26.34
CA GLU A 129 -16.65 -29.94 -26.56
C GLU A 129 -15.51 -29.24 -25.84
N LYS A 130 -14.73 -28.45 -26.57
CA LYS A 130 -13.69 -27.62 -25.98
C LYS A 130 -14.38 -26.63 -25.05
N LYS A 131 -14.26 -26.80 -23.75
CA LYS A 131 -14.76 -25.89 -22.73
C LYS A 131 -14.21 -24.49 -23.06
N ILE A 132 -15.11 -23.55 -23.36
CA ILE A 132 -14.74 -22.14 -23.64
C ILE A 132 -14.11 -21.57 -22.37
N LYS A 133 -12.95 -20.93 -22.51
CA LYS A 133 -12.23 -20.33 -21.38
C LYS A 133 -12.93 -19.06 -20.95
N ASN A 134 -13.07 -18.83 -19.62
CA ASN A 134 -13.74 -17.66 -19.06
C ASN A 134 -15.13 -17.43 -19.67
N ASP A 135 -15.92 -18.48 -19.77
CA ASP A 135 -17.24 -18.45 -20.40
C ASP A 135 -18.27 -17.74 -19.51
N VAL A 136 -18.75 -16.60 -19.97
CA VAL A 136 -19.77 -15.76 -19.32
C VAL A 136 -21.07 -15.67 -20.13
N SER A 137 -21.20 -16.45 -21.21
CA SER A 137 -22.32 -16.36 -22.15
C SER A 137 -23.70 -16.66 -21.54
N GLY A 138 -23.72 -17.40 -20.42
CA GLY A 138 -24.94 -17.71 -19.69
C GLY A 138 -25.36 -16.69 -18.63
N LEU A 139 -24.60 -15.62 -18.41
CA LEU A 139 -24.87 -14.63 -17.38
C LEU A 139 -25.70 -13.47 -17.91
N THR A 140 -26.71 -13.08 -17.15
CA THR A 140 -27.66 -12.00 -17.46
C THR A 140 -27.66 -10.93 -16.36
N GLU A 141 -28.33 -9.80 -16.61
CA GLU A 141 -28.48 -8.74 -15.61
C GLU A 141 -29.20 -9.24 -14.34
N VAL A 142 -30.17 -10.17 -14.50
CA VAL A 142 -30.94 -10.73 -13.38
C VAL A 142 -30.03 -11.47 -12.39
N ASP A 143 -29.01 -12.16 -12.89
CA ASP A 143 -28.04 -12.88 -12.04
C ASP A 143 -27.23 -11.93 -11.14
N PHE A 144 -26.89 -10.75 -11.65
CA PHE A 144 -26.21 -9.70 -10.88
C PHE A 144 -27.15 -8.95 -9.93
N LEU A 145 -28.47 -8.84 -10.24
CA LEU A 145 -29.43 -8.22 -9.33
C LEU A 145 -29.45 -8.95 -7.98
N ASP A 146 -29.53 -10.27 -8.00
CA ASP A 146 -29.57 -11.09 -6.78
C ASP A 146 -28.21 -11.16 -6.05
N LYS A 147 -27.13 -11.32 -6.80
CA LYS A 147 -25.81 -11.59 -6.21
C LYS A 147 -25.05 -10.33 -5.80
N PHE A 148 -25.26 -9.20 -6.48
CA PHE A 148 -24.49 -7.99 -6.31
C PHE A 148 -25.35 -6.78 -5.93
N ILE A 149 -26.35 -6.40 -6.76
CA ILE A 149 -27.07 -5.14 -6.60
C ILE A 149 -27.92 -5.14 -5.32
N SER A 150 -28.60 -6.24 -5.01
CA SER A 150 -29.43 -6.36 -3.79
C SER A 150 -28.62 -6.23 -2.50
N LYS A 151 -27.33 -6.54 -2.54
CA LYS A 151 -26.42 -6.55 -1.38
C LYS A 151 -25.64 -5.26 -1.21
N MET A 152 -25.83 -4.28 -2.07
CA MET A 152 -25.15 -2.99 -1.98
C MET A 152 -25.64 -2.21 -0.76
N TYR A 153 -24.70 -1.58 -0.09
CA TYR A 153 -24.98 -0.54 0.91
C TYR A 153 -25.58 0.73 0.25
N GLY A 154 -26.23 1.58 1.04
CA GLY A 154 -26.90 2.79 0.53
C GLY A 154 -25.99 3.66 -0.33
N TYR A 155 -24.79 3.99 0.17
CA TYR A 155 -23.79 4.79 -0.58
C TYR A 155 -23.30 4.09 -1.86
N GLN A 156 -23.26 2.76 -1.91
CA GLN A 156 -22.90 2.02 -3.12
C GLN A 156 -24.00 2.05 -4.17
N LYS A 157 -25.28 2.02 -3.74
CA LYS A 157 -26.43 2.22 -4.63
C LYS A 157 -26.41 3.61 -5.28
N GLU A 158 -26.08 4.65 -4.52
CA GLU A 158 -25.92 6.00 -5.07
C GLU A 158 -24.81 6.08 -6.12
N LEU A 159 -23.68 5.40 -5.92
CA LEU A 159 -22.60 5.29 -6.92
C LEU A 159 -23.08 4.56 -8.17
N PHE A 160 -23.90 3.52 -7.99
CA PHE A 160 -24.49 2.76 -9.09
C PHE A 160 -25.49 3.62 -9.88
N GLU A 161 -26.35 4.36 -9.21
CA GLU A 161 -27.26 5.32 -9.83
C GLU A 161 -26.52 6.41 -10.61
N ALA A 162 -25.45 6.96 -10.03
CA ALA A 162 -24.58 7.92 -10.72
C ALA A 162 -23.93 7.33 -11.98
N LYS A 163 -23.64 6.02 -12.01
CA LYS A 163 -23.16 5.30 -13.21
C LYS A 163 -24.26 5.21 -14.27
N GLN A 164 -25.51 5.01 -13.88
CA GLN A 164 -26.62 4.88 -14.81
C GLN A 164 -27.04 6.24 -15.42
N ASN A 165 -26.88 7.32 -14.68
CA ASN A 165 -27.29 8.66 -15.11
C ASN A 165 -26.37 9.21 -16.22
N PRO A 166 -26.88 9.54 -17.42
CA PRO A 166 -26.09 10.06 -18.53
C PRO A 166 -25.28 11.34 -18.22
N LEU A 167 -25.72 12.17 -17.27
CA LEU A 167 -25.09 13.42 -16.90
C LEU A 167 -23.87 13.21 -15.99
N THR A 168 -23.91 12.19 -15.12
CA THR A 168 -22.93 11.99 -14.07
C THR A 168 -21.93 10.85 -14.37
N ARG A 169 -22.33 9.89 -15.23
CA ARG A 169 -21.59 8.64 -15.48
C ARG A 169 -20.20 8.83 -16.09
N ARG A 170 -19.96 9.96 -16.79
CA ARG A 170 -18.77 10.13 -17.64
C ARG A 170 -17.47 10.19 -16.83
N ILE A 171 -17.47 11.01 -15.78
CA ILE A 171 -16.33 11.14 -14.86
C ILE A 171 -16.90 11.20 -13.45
N ARG A 172 -16.60 10.18 -12.66
CA ARG A 172 -16.93 10.11 -11.24
C ARG A 172 -15.66 10.30 -10.44
N ASN A 173 -15.68 11.17 -9.44
CA ASN A 173 -14.53 11.48 -8.59
C ASN A 173 -14.97 11.44 -7.13
N ILE A 174 -14.47 10.47 -6.38
CA ILE A 174 -14.98 10.12 -5.05
C ILE A 174 -13.86 10.22 -4.02
N LEU A 175 -14.06 11.02 -2.98
CA LEU A 175 -13.31 10.89 -1.74
C LEU A 175 -14.01 9.89 -0.84
N LYS A 176 -13.25 8.99 -0.28
CA LYS A 176 -13.80 7.92 0.54
C LYS A 176 -13.10 7.78 1.88
N SER A 177 -13.85 7.38 2.88
CA SER A 177 -13.33 6.83 4.12
C SER A 177 -12.52 5.55 3.86
N ARG A 178 -11.60 5.25 4.75
CA ARG A 178 -10.83 4.01 4.74
C ARG A 178 -11.76 2.81 4.94
N GLN A 179 -11.49 1.71 4.23
CA GLN A 179 -12.15 0.39 4.36
C GLN A 179 -13.68 0.36 4.13
N VAL A 180 -14.27 1.37 3.51
CA VAL A 180 -15.70 1.36 3.14
C VAL A 180 -16.00 0.47 1.91
N GLY A 181 -15.13 -0.44 1.53
CA GLY A 181 -15.37 -1.45 0.50
C GLY A 181 -15.52 -0.95 -0.92
N LEU A 182 -14.99 0.26 -1.27
CA LEU A 182 -15.15 0.79 -2.63
C LEU A 182 -14.34 0.02 -3.69
N THR A 183 -13.15 -0.46 -3.36
CA THR A 183 -12.35 -1.32 -4.27
C THR A 183 -13.12 -2.60 -4.59
N TYR A 184 -13.75 -3.22 -3.57
CA TYR A 184 -14.63 -4.38 -3.73
C TYR A 184 -15.85 -4.04 -4.60
N TYR A 185 -16.54 -2.94 -4.31
CA TYR A 185 -17.70 -2.48 -5.08
C TYR A 185 -17.35 -2.23 -6.54
N PHE A 186 -16.27 -1.48 -6.83
CA PHE A 186 -15.88 -1.18 -8.21
C PHE A 186 -15.37 -2.40 -8.96
N ALA A 187 -14.79 -3.39 -8.29
CA ALA A 187 -14.47 -4.69 -8.90
C ALA A 187 -15.75 -5.41 -9.35
N GLY A 188 -16.80 -5.42 -8.52
CA GLY A 188 -18.11 -6.00 -8.86
C GLY A 188 -18.83 -5.23 -9.98
N GLU A 189 -18.84 -3.88 -9.89
CA GLU A 189 -19.40 -3.00 -10.92
C GLU A 189 -18.74 -3.23 -12.29
N ALA A 190 -17.41 -3.31 -12.31
CA ALA A 190 -16.65 -3.51 -13.53
C ALA A 190 -16.83 -4.92 -14.10
N PHE A 191 -16.88 -5.94 -13.25
CA PHE A 191 -17.13 -7.32 -13.68
C PHE A 191 -18.52 -7.46 -14.31
N MET A 192 -19.57 -6.97 -13.65
CA MET A 192 -20.92 -6.91 -14.20
C MET A 192 -20.94 -6.18 -15.55
N ASP A 193 -20.30 -5.03 -15.63
CA ASP A 193 -20.26 -4.22 -16.85
C ASP A 193 -19.57 -4.97 -18.01
N ALA A 194 -18.41 -5.59 -17.74
CA ALA A 194 -17.68 -6.39 -18.73
C ALA A 194 -18.51 -7.59 -19.24
N VAL A 195 -19.23 -8.26 -18.35
CA VAL A 195 -20.09 -9.40 -18.71
C VAL A 195 -21.25 -8.96 -19.59
N LEU A 196 -21.95 -7.89 -19.18
CA LEU A 196 -23.20 -7.47 -19.85
C LEU A 196 -22.96 -6.68 -21.15
N THR A 197 -21.88 -5.92 -21.25
CA THR A 197 -21.64 -5.03 -22.39
C THR A 197 -20.53 -5.49 -23.33
N GLY A 198 -19.64 -6.37 -22.88
CA GLY A 198 -18.42 -6.73 -23.60
C GLY A 198 -17.36 -5.62 -23.61
N ASP A 199 -17.53 -4.59 -22.82
CA ASP A 199 -16.61 -3.44 -22.76
C ASP A 199 -15.41 -3.73 -21.87
N ASN A 200 -14.22 -3.28 -22.31
CA ASN A 200 -12.97 -3.44 -21.58
C ASN A 200 -12.96 -2.63 -20.27
N GLN A 201 -12.33 -3.19 -19.25
CA GLN A 201 -12.18 -2.57 -17.93
C GLN A 201 -10.70 -2.43 -17.58
N MET A 202 -10.28 -1.22 -17.26
CA MET A 202 -8.88 -0.85 -16.98
C MET A 202 -8.76 -0.40 -15.53
N PHE A 203 -7.98 -1.11 -14.73
CA PHE A 203 -7.73 -0.77 -13.33
C PHE A 203 -6.32 -0.21 -13.22
N LEU A 204 -6.21 0.98 -12.65
CA LEU A 204 -4.96 1.71 -12.41
C LEU A 204 -4.81 1.96 -10.92
N SER A 205 -3.66 1.60 -10.38
CA SER A 205 -3.27 1.87 -8.99
C SER A 205 -1.80 2.29 -8.92
N ALA A 206 -1.36 2.73 -7.76
CA ALA A 206 0.02 3.20 -7.56
C ALA A 206 1.05 2.09 -7.85
N SER A 207 0.72 0.85 -7.48
CA SER A 207 1.54 -0.32 -7.77
C SER A 207 0.71 -1.43 -8.44
N ARG A 208 1.40 -2.41 -8.99
CA ARG A 208 0.76 -3.57 -9.59
C ARG A 208 0.08 -4.43 -8.52
N SER A 209 0.68 -4.59 -7.35
CA SER A 209 0.11 -5.33 -6.23
C SER A 209 -1.26 -4.79 -5.84
N GLN A 210 -1.45 -3.47 -5.79
CA GLN A 210 -2.74 -2.84 -5.55
C GLN A 210 -3.77 -3.13 -6.66
N SER A 211 -3.36 -3.05 -7.93
CA SER A 211 -4.28 -3.33 -9.03
C SER A 211 -4.69 -4.80 -9.09
N GLU A 212 -3.84 -5.73 -8.67
CA GLU A 212 -4.17 -7.17 -8.57
C GLU A 212 -5.23 -7.47 -7.50
N ILE A 213 -5.48 -6.57 -6.53
CA ILE A 213 -6.59 -6.70 -5.59
C ILE A 213 -7.94 -6.72 -6.34
N PHE A 214 -8.12 -5.88 -7.35
CA PHE A 214 -9.32 -5.93 -8.21
C PHE A 214 -9.45 -7.27 -8.90
N ARG A 215 -8.33 -7.80 -9.42
CA ARG A 215 -8.30 -9.11 -10.07
C ARG A 215 -8.72 -10.20 -9.11
N SER A 216 -8.21 -10.19 -7.89
CA SER A 216 -8.55 -11.17 -6.86
C SER A 216 -10.04 -11.14 -6.54
N TYR A 217 -10.64 -9.95 -6.36
CA TYR A 217 -12.07 -9.80 -6.13
C TYR A 217 -12.90 -10.29 -7.31
N ILE A 218 -12.53 -9.97 -8.54
CA ILE A 218 -13.26 -10.41 -9.74
C ILE A 218 -13.24 -11.93 -9.88
N ILE A 219 -12.09 -12.56 -9.65
CA ILE A 219 -11.98 -14.03 -9.65
C ILE A 219 -12.84 -14.63 -8.54
N GLN A 220 -12.81 -14.04 -7.34
CA GLN A 220 -13.63 -14.46 -6.22
C GLN A 220 -15.13 -14.35 -6.53
N PHE A 221 -15.58 -13.25 -7.14
CA PHE A 221 -16.98 -13.03 -7.53
C PHE A 221 -17.43 -14.06 -8.56
N ALA A 222 -16.64 -14.27 -9.61
CA ALA A 222 -16.95 -15.25 -10.63
C ALA A 222 -17.13 -16.65 -10.03
N GLN A 223 -16.25 -17.03 -9.10
CA GLN A 223 -16.32 -18.33 -8.42
C GLN A 223 -17.48 -18.41 -7.43
N GLN A 224 -17.65 -17.40 -6.55
CA GLN A 224 -18.66 -17.44 -5.49
C GLN A 224 -20.08 -17.23 -5.99
N TRP A 225 -20.26 -16.34 -6.97
CA TRP A 225 -21.59 -16.01 -7.48
C TRP A 225 -22.08 -16.99 -8.53
N PHE A 226 -21.16 -17.47 -9.39
CA PHE A 226 -21.53 -18.21 -10.61
C PHE A 226 -20.80 -19.55 -10.77
N GLY A 227 -19.89 -19.93 -9.88
CA GLY A 227 -19.10 -21.15 -10.01
C GLY A 227 -18.12 -21.14 -11.18
N LEU A 228 -17.77 -19.96 -11.69
CA LEU A 228 -16.88 -19.78 -12.85
C LEU A 228 -15.43 -19.61 -12.42
N GLU A 229 -14.53 -20.34 -13.07
CA GLU A 229 -13.08 -20.18 -12.91
C GLU A 229 -12.56 -19.20 -13.96
N LEU A 230 -12.24 -17.96 -13.55
CA LEU A 230 -11.58 -16.99 -14.41
C LEU A 230 -10.06 -17.13 -14.32
N THR A 231 -9.40 -17.09 -15.48
CA THR A 231 -7.94 -17.25 -15.58
C THR A 231 -7.35 -16.26 -16.58
N GLY A 232 -6.06 -15.98 -16.40
CA GLY A 232 -5.30 -15.07 -17.27
C GLY A 232 -5.00 -13.71 -16.61
N ASN A 233 -4.03 -13.00 -17.18
CA ASN A 233 -3.70 -11.62 -16.88
C ASN A 233 -3.16 -10.98 -18.17
N PRO A 234 -3.97 -10.19 -18.89
CA PRO A 234 -5.35 -9.80 -18.58
C PRO A 234 -6.34 -10.98 -18.56
N ILE A 235 -7.47 -10.81 -17.83
CA ILE A 235 -8.60 -11.72 -17.94
C ILE A 235 -9.36 -11.34 -19.21
N VAL A 236 -9.49 -12.29 -20.16
CA VAL A 236 -10.28 -12.12 -21.37
C VAL A 236 -11.52 -12.99 -21.27
N LEU A 237 -12.70 -12.37 -21.26
CA LEU A 237 -13.99 -13.06 -21.17
C LEU A 237 -14.41 -13.64 -22.52
N SER A 238 -15.34 -14.61 -22.55
CA SER A 238 -15.82 -15.23 -23.77
C SER A 238 -16.51 -14.25 -24.74
N ASN A 239 -17.07 -13.14 -24.24
CA ASN A 239 -17.65 -12.06 -25.03
C ASN A 239 -16.62 -11.06 -25.57
N GLY A 240 -15.32 -11.29 -25.36
CA GLY A 240 -14.22 -10.44 -25.83
C GLY A 240 -13.83 -9.29 -24.91
N ALA A 241 -14.53 -9.05 -23.80
CA ALA A 241 -14.15 -8.03 -22.83
C ALA A 241 -12.81 -8.38 -22.18
N GLU A 242 -11.92 -7.39 -22.05
CA GLU A 242 -10.64 -7.51 -21.38
C GLU A 242 -10.62 -6.74 -20.06
N LEU A 243 -10.25 -7.41 -18.98
CA LEU A 243 -10.01 -6.80 -17.67
C LEU A 243 -8.51 -6.74 -17.43
N ARG A 244 -7.94 -5.53 -17.40
CA ARG A 244 -6.49 -5.27 -17.30
C ARG A 244 -6.15 -4.57 -16.00
N PHE A 245 -5.12 -5.06 -15.33
CA PHE A 245 -4.66 -4.60 -14.01
C PHE A 245 -3.28 -3.98 -14.20
N LEU A 246 -3.18 -2.67 -14.05
CA LEU A 246 -2.03 -1.87 -14.48
C LEU A 246 -1.50 -1.04 -13.30
N SER A 247 -0.18 -0.84 -13.26
CA SER A 247 0.46 0.17 -12.40
C SER A 247 0.74 1.45 -13.18
N THR A 248 1.04 2.54 -12.45
CA THR A 248 1.38 3.84 -13.03
C THR A 248 2.69 3.85 -13.81
N ASN A 249 3.56 2.87 -13.55
CA ASN A 249 4.85 2.72 -14.24
C ASN A 249 4.76 2.06 -15.62
N SER A 250 3.57 1.59 -16.01
CA SER A 250 3.44 0.88 -17.26
C SER A 250 3.48 1.84 -18.45
N SER A 251 4.63 1.94 -19.12
CA SER A 251 4.74 2.46 -20.50
C SER A 251 3.77 1.76 -21.47
N THR A 252 3.27 0.59 -21.07
CA THR A 252 2.29 -0.24 -21.77
C THR A 252 0.84 0.24 -21.64
N ALA A 253 0.53 1.20 -20.75
CA ALA A 253 -0.81 1.75 -20.63
C ALA A 253 -1.26 2.54 -21.89
N GLN A 254 -0.31 3.06 -22.66
CA GLN A 254 -0.59 3.75 -23.92
C GLN A 254 -0.94 2.73 -25.03
N GLY A 255 -2.19 2.58 -25.35
CA GLY A 255 -2.67 1.68 -26.41
C GLY A 255 -3.88 0.86 -26.01
N HIS A 256 -4.21 0.84 -24.71
CA HIS A 256 -5.43 0.20 -24.24
C HIS A 256 -6.57 1.23 -24.12
N HIS A 257 -7.80 0.75 -24.27
CA HIS A 257 -8.99 1.59 -24.16
C HIS A 257 -10.10 0.82 -23.46
N GLY A 258 -10.87 1.52 -22.65
CA GLY A 258 -11.96 0.91 -21.86
C GLY A 258 -12.49 1.85 -20.79
N HIS A 259 -13.34 1.34 -19.92
CA HIS A 259 -13.71 2.01 -18.68
C HIS A 259 -12.53 2.00 -17.73
N VAL A 260 -12.21 3.15 -17.14
CA VAL A 260 -11.01 3.34 -16.32
C VAL A 260 -11.40 3.54 -14.87
N TYR A 261 -10.80 2.76 -13.99
CA TYR A 261 -10.90 2.86 -12.54
C TYR A 261 -9.52 3.19 -11.96
N ILE A 262 -9.43 4.28 -11.20
CA ILE A 262 -8.18 4.76 -10.61
C ILE A 262 -8.35 4.79 -9.10
N ASP A 263 -7.70 3.85 -8.43
CA ASP A 263 -7.75 3.70 -6.98
C ASP A 263 -6.61 4.46 -6.31
N GLU A 264 -6.89 5.03 -5.16
CA GLU A 264 -5.96 5.76 -4.29
C GLU A 264 -5.12 6.83 -5.01
N TYR A 265 -5.76 7.58 -5.92
CA TYR A 265 -5.09 8.56 -6.78
C TYR A 265 -4.42 9.71 -6.02
N PHE A 266 -4.82 9.99 -4.78
CA PHE A 266 -4.14 10.95 -3.90
C PHE A 266 -2.84 10.41 -3.28
N TRP A 267 -2.47 9.18 -3.58
CA TRP A 267 -1.24 8.54 -3.15
C TRP A 267 -0.36 8.15 -4.33
N ILE A 268 -0.72 8.58 -5.54
CA ILE A 268 0.01 8.29 -6.78
C ILE A 268 0.94 9.45 -7.09
N ARG A 269 2.23 9.17 -7.06
CA ARG A 269 3.25 10.09 -7.56
C ARG A 269 2.98 10.43 -9.02
N ASP A 270 3.31 11.66 -9.45
CA ASP A 270 3.13 12.14 -10.82
C ASP A 270 1.66 12.03 -11.31
N PHE A 271 0.71 12.48 -10.49
CA PHE A 271 -0.72 12.44 -10.81
C PHE A 271 -1.06 13.07 -12.16
N GLU A 272 -0.39 14.14 -12.59
CA GLU A 272 -0.62 14.77 -13.90
C GLU A 272 -0.32 13.81 -15.04
N LYS A 273 0.77 13.04 -14.94
CA LYS A 273 1.11 12.00 -15.92
C LYS A 273 0.05 10.91 -15.94
N LEU A 274 -0.37 10.43 -14.78
CA LEU A 274 -1.44 9.44 -14.66
C LEU A 274 -2.74 9.94 -15.27
N SER A 275 -3.17 11.14 -14.94
CA SER A 275 -4.39 11.76 -15.46
C SER A 275 -4.37 11.86 -16.98
N THR A 276 -3.20 12.15 -17.58
CA THR A 276 -2.99 12.17 -19.02
C THR A 276 -3.18 10.78 -19.63
N VAL A 277 -2.57 9.74 -19.04
CA VAL A 277 -2.71 8.34 -19.48
C VAL A 277 -4.17 7.87 -19.36
N ALA A 278 -4.80 8.09 -18.21
CA ALA A 278 -6.21 7.75 -17.99
C ALA A 278 -7.15 8.48 -18.97
N SER A 279 -6.82 9.73 -19.33
CA SER A 279 -7.57 10.49 -20.33
C SER A 279 -7.42 9.91 -21.73
N ALA A 280 -6.23 9.43 -22.11
CA ALA A 280 -6.00 8.77 -23.39
C ALA A 280 -6.80 7.45 -23.49
N MET A 281 -6.76 6.61 -22.45
CA MET A 281 -7.50 5.34 -22.39
C MET A 281 -9.03 5.54 -22.45
N GLY A 282 -9.52 6.58 -21.79
CA GLY A 282 -10.94 6.94 -21.70
C GLY A 282 -11.37 8.05 -22.67
N THR A 283 -10.72 8.25 -23.84
CA THR A 283 -11.01 9.37 -24.75
C THR A 283 -12.38 9.29 -25.38
N HIS A 284 -12.81 8.12 -25.83
CA HIS A 284 -14.10 7.95 -26.51
C HIS A 284 -15.29 8.23 -25.61
N LYS A 285 -16.39 8.75 -26.16
CA LYS A 285 -17.62 9.09 -25.43
C LYS A 285 -18.19 7.96 -24.55
N LYS A 286 -18.04 6.73 -24.98
CA LYS A 286 -18.59 5.57 -24.28
C LYS A 286 -17.79 5.21 -23.02
N TRP A 287 -16.51 5.54 -22.94
CA TRP A 287 -15.65 5.14 -21.83
C TRP A 287 -15.82 6.06 -20.63
N ARG A 288 -16.01 5.48 -19.47
CA ARG A 288 -16.12 6.17 -18.17
C ARG A 288 -14.77 6.23 -17.50
N LYS A 289 -14.59 7.25 -16.65
CA LYS A 289 -13.43 7.40 -15.76
C LYS A 289 -13.91 7.53 -14.33
N THR A 290 -13.46 6.66 -13.47
CA THR A 290 -13.82 6.66 -12.04
C THR A 290 -12.54 6.80 -11.23
N TYR A 291 -12.44 7.92 -10.52
CA TYR A 291 -11.37 8.23 -9.58
C TYR A 291 -11.91 8.04 -8.17
N PHE A 292 -11.21 7.35 -7.31
CA PHE A 292 -11.60 7.24 -5.91
C PHE A 292 -10.37 7.04 -5.02
N SER A 293 -10.37 7.71 -3.86
CA SER A 293 -9.20 7.74 -2.98
C SER A 293 -9.57 8.17 -1.57
N THR A 294 -8.78 7.71 -0.60
CA THR A 294 -8.63 8.42 0.67
C THR A 294 -7.83 9.71 0.45
N PRO A 295 -8.07 10.78 1.23
CA PRO A 295 -7.31 12.02 1.09
C PRO A 295 -5.87 11.87 1.60
N SER A 296 -4.92 12.56 0.95
CA SER A 296 -3.56 12.72 1.44
C SER A 296 -3.34 14.16 1.95
N ALA A 297 -2.32 14.86 1.49
CA ALA A 297 -2.04 16.23 1.89
C ALA A 297 -2.56 17.26 0.86
N VAL A 298 -2.87 18.47 1.32
CA VAL A 298 -3.26 19.61 0.45
C VAL A 298 -2.18 19.98 -0.57
N THR A 299 -0.92 19.59 -0.32
CA THR A 299 0.22 19.82 -1.21
C THR A 299 0.33 18.81 -2.36
N HIS A 300 -0.50 17.76 -2.37
CA HIS A 300 -0.45 16.75 -3.43
C HIS A 300 -0.93 17.30 -4.77
N GLN A 301 -0.31 16.87 -5.89
CA GLN A 301 -0.64 17.31 -7.25
C GLN A 301 -2.11 17.09 -7.65
N ALA A 302 -2.78 16.10 -7.08
CA ALA A 302 -4.20 15.84 -7.34
C ALA A 302 -5.16 16.80 -6.59
N TYR A 303 -4.70 17.56 -5.61
CA TYR A 303 -5.56 18.46 -4.84
C TYR A 303 -6.25 19.53 -5.71
N PRO A 304 -5.54 20.25 -6.62
CA PRO A 304 -6.16 21.17 -7.55
C PRO A 304 -7.16 20.51 -8.53
N PHE A 305 -6.96 19.23 -8.86
CA PHE A 305 -7.90 18.45 -9.66
C PHE A 305 -9.18 18.14 -8.89
N TRP A 306 -9.08 17.76 -7.61
CA TRP A 306 -10.23 17.53 -6.74
C TRP A 306 -11.03 18.80 -6.45
N THR A 307 -10.35 19.89 -6.09
CA THR A 307 -10.98 21.17 -5.76
C THR A 307 -11.53 21.92 -6.99
N GLY A 308 -11.19 21.45 -8.20
CA GLY A 308 -11.53 22.13 -9.45
C GLY A 308 -10.69 23.35 -9.77
N GLU A 309 -9.64 23.62 -9.02
CA GLU A 309 -8.75 24.75 -9.23
C GLU A 309 -8.06 24.67 -10.60
N THR A 310 -7.64 23.47 -11.02
CA THR A 310 -7.10 23.22 -12.36
C THR A 310 -8.05 23.68 -13.47
N PHE A 311 -9.36 23.49 -13.29
CA PHE A 311 -10.38 23.96 -14.24
C PHE A 311 -10.55 25.46 -14.17
N ARG A 312 -10.66 26.05 -12.97
CA ARG A 312 -10.86 27.50 -12.75
C ARG A 312 -9.67 28.32 -13.26
N ASN A 313 -8.45 27.82 -13.10
CA ASN A 313 -7.23 28.47 -13.57
C ASN A 313 -7.00 28.29 -15.09
N SER A 314 -7.76 27.41 -15.74
CA SER A 314 -7.70 27.29 -17.20
C SER A 314 -8.34 28.52 -17.86
N LYS A 315 -7.78 28.97 -19.00
CA LYS A 315 -8.33 30.10 -19.78
C LYS A 315 -9.69 29.80 -20.42
N ARG A 316 -10.32 28.69 -20.11
CA ARG A 316 -11.69 28.37 -20.54
C ARG A 316 -12.64 29.30 -19.78
N LYS A 317 -13.57 29.92 -20.50
CA LYS A 317 -14.60 30.78 -19.92
C LYS A 317 -15.22 30.05 -18.72
N ALA A 318 -15.20 30.70 -17.57
CA ALA A 318 -15.83 30.20 -16.35
C ALA A 318 -17.24 29.69 -16.70
N ALA A 319 -17.53 28.47 -16.32
CA ALA A 319 -18.86 27.93 -16.49
C ALA A 319 -19.85 28.88 -15.78
N LYS A 320 -21.02 29.09 -16.38
CA LYS A 320 -22.06 29.98 -15.82
C LYS A 320 -22.54 29.55 -14.43
N ASN A 321 -22.28 28.28 -14.06
CA ASN A 321 -22.72 27.72 -12.78
C ASN A 321 -21.64 27.90 -11.71
N PRO A 322 -22.00 28.29 -10.50
CA PRO A 322 -21.09 28.37 -9.36
C PRO A 322 -20.53 26.98 -9.03
N TRP A 323 -19.35 26.94 -8.39
CA TRP A 323 -18.80 25.71 -7.87
C TRP A 323 -19.65 25.25 -6.68
N PRO A 324 -20.07 23.96 -6.62
CA PRO A 324 -20.84 23.45 -5.50
C PRO A 324 -20.11 23.58 -4.17
N SER A 325 -20.86 23.82 -3.09
CA SER A 325 -20.35 23.82 -1.72
C SER A 325 -19.85 22.41 -1.33
N GLU A 326 -19.01 22.32 -0.29
CA GLU A 326 -18.54 21.03 0.24
C GLU A 326 -19.70 20.11 0.64
N LYS A 327 -20.78 20.68 1.20
CA LYS A 327 -22.00 19.94 1.57
C LYS A 327 -22.71 19.36 0.35
N GLU A 328 -22.81 20.10 -0.74
CA GLU A 328 -23.41 19.60 -1.99
C GLU A 328 -22.54 18.52 -2.63
N ILE A 329 -21.20 18.68 -2.59
CA ILE A 329 -20.25 17.66 -3.06
C ILE A 329 -20.37 16.40 -2.20
N ALA A 330 -20.52 16.53 -0.89
CA ALA A 330 -20.72 15.39 0.01
C ALA A 330 -22.00 14.61 -0.34
N ALA A 331 -23.08 15.32 -0.70
CA ALA A 331 -24.32 14.69 -1.17
C ALA A 331 -24.26 14.11 -2.58
N GLY A 332 -23.23 14.47 -3.37
CA GLY A 332 -23.06 14.05 -4.77
C GLY A 332 -23.49 15.12 -5.76
N ALA A 333 -22.54 15.88 -6.31
CA ALA A 333 -22.80 17.01 -7.19
C ALA A 333 -22.06 16.90 -8.53
N LEU A 334 -22.75 17.29 -9.61
CA LEU A 334 -22.11 17.51 -10.91
C LEU A 334 -21.47 18.90 -10.91
N CYS A 335 -20.15 18.95 -10.99
CA CYS A 335 -19.37 20.16 -10.95
C CYS A 335 -19.22 20.81 -12.35
N PRO A 336 -18.90 22.14 -12.44
CA PRO A 336 -18.77 22.85 -13.70
C PRO A 336 -17.70 22.32 -14.66
N ASP A 337 -16.73 21.56 -14.16
CA ASP A 337 -15.72 20.86 -14.95
C ASP A 337 -16.20 19.53 -15.57
N GLY A 338 -17.49 19.20 -15.38
CA GLY A 338 -18.10 17.99 -15.93
C GLY A 338 -17.80 16.71 -15.11
N GLN A 339 -17.23 16.84 -13.92
CA GLN A 339 -17.02 15.72 -13.01
C GLN A 339 -18.14 15.67 -11.96
N TRP A 340 -18.67 14.49 -11.76
CA TRP A 340 -19.53 14.23 -10.62
C TRP A 340 -18.65 13.87 -9.41
N ARG A 341 -18.78 14.65 -8.33
CA ARG A 341 -18.01 14.45 -7.10
C ARG A 341 -18.92 14.02 -5.96
N LYS A 342 -18.36 13.15 -5.11
CA LYS A 342 -19.01 12.70 -3.88
C LYS A 342 -17.95 12.47 -2.80
N ILE A 343 -18.35 12.74 -1.54
CA ILE A 343 -17.58 12.36 -0.36
C ILE A 343 -18.37 11.26 0.36
N ILE A 344 -17.68 10.20 0.78
CA ILE A 344 -18.26 9.09 1.55
C ILE A 344 -17.46 8.97 2.83
N THR A 345 -18.01 9.45 3.93
CA THR A 345 -17.44 9.35 5.26
C THR A 345 -17.81 8.00 5.91
N ILE A 346 -17.23 7.70 7.07
CA ILE A 346 -17.64 6.53 7.84
C ILE A 346 -19.10 6.62 8.29
N GLU A 347 -19.59 7.85 8.63
CA GLU A 347 -20.98 8.06 9.00
C GLU A 347 -21.93 7.79 7.84
N ASP A 348 -21.57 8.20 6.62
CA ASP A 348 -22.34 7.88 5.40
C ASP A 348 -22.37 6.37 5.16
N ALA A 349 -21.27 5.67 5.46
CA ALA A 349 -21.22 4.23 5.32
C ALA A 349 -22.15 3.54 6.33
N ILE A 350 -22.11 3.92 7.60
CA ILE A 350 -22.97 3.38 8.66
C ILE A 350 -24.44 3.73 8.37
N ALA A 351 -24.76 4.97 8.02
CA ALA A 351 -26.09 5.40 7.64
C ALA A 351 -26.61 4.64 6.39
N GLY A 352 -25.73 4.27 5.49
CA GLY A 352 -26.00 3.43 4.32
C GLY A 352 -26.18 1.95 4.63
N GLY A 353 -26.12 1.55 5.90
CA GLY A 353 -26.34 0.16 6.36
C GLY A 353 -25.08 -0.70 6.47
N CYS A 354 -23.89 -0.10 6.43
CA CYS A 354 -22.62 -0.82 6.66
C CYS A 354 -22.44 -1.07 8.16
N ASP A 355 -22.50 -2.31 8.57
CA ASP A 355 -22.38 -2.80 9.95
C ASP A 355 -20.97 -3.31 10.32
N LEU A 356 -19.98 -3.01 9.48
CA LEU A 356 -18.61 -3.49 9.64
C LEU A 356 -17.79 -2.67 10.65
N PHE A 357 -18.29 -1.50 11.05
CA PHE A 357 -17.56 -0.55 11.88
C PHE A 357 -18.14 -0.43 13.28
N ASP A 358 -17.26 -0.50 14.26
CA ASP A 358 -17.52 -0.01 15.60
C ASP A 358 -16.92 1.40 15.72
N LEU A 359 -17.79 2.43 15.60
CA LEU A 359 -17.35 3.82 15.55
C LEU A 359 -16.73 4.26 16.89
N GLU A 360 -17.28 3.81 18.02
CA GLU A 360 -16.75 4.14 19.34
C GLU A 360 -15.37 3.51 19.53
N GLN A 361 -15.21 2.25 19.13
CA GLN A 361 -13.92 1.57 19.16
C GLN A 361 -12.89 2.28 18.26
N LEU A 362 -13.28 2.66 17.04
CA LEU A 362 -12.40 3.37 16.13
C LEU A 362 -11.99 4.75 16.65
N GLN A 363 -12.90 5.49 17.31
CA GLN A 363 -12.55 6.77 17.95
C GLN A 363 -11.55 6.60 19.10
N LEU A 364 -11.57 5.47 19.79
CA LEU A 364 -10.58 5.13 20.79
C LEU A 364 -9.23 4.66 20.19
N GLU A 365 -9.25 4.19 18.95
CA GLU A 365 -8.08 3.65 18.26
C GLU A 365 -7.26 4.69 17.48
N TYR A 366 -7.88 5.78 17.05
CA TYR A 366 -7.24 6.78 16.19
C TYR A 366 -7.21 8.15 16.86
N ASP A 367 -6.08 8.87 16.69
CA ASP A 367 -6.01 10.28 17.09
C ASP A 367 -6.99 11.14 16.26
N ALA A 368 -7.38 12.30 16.81
CA ALA A 368 -8.40 13.14 16.20
C ALA A 368 -8.04 13.58 14.77
N ASP A 369 -6.79 13.97 14.51
CA ASP A 369 -6.34 14.44 13.18
C ASP A 369 -6.41 13.30 12.16
N LYS A 370 -5.90 12.12 12.55
CA LYS A 370 -5.89 10.93 11.71
C LYS A 370 -7.30 10.35 11.52
N PHE A 371 -8.11 10.39 12.56
CA PHE A 371 -9.51 10.01 12.48
C PHE A 371 -10.26 10.89 11.47
N GLN A 372 -10.05 12.21 11.53
CA GLN A 372 -10.61 13.15 10.56
C GLN A 372 -10.11 12.87 9.15
N GLN A 373 -8.83 12.56 8.96
CA GLN A 373 -8.31 12.23 7.66
C GLN A 373 -8.88 10.91 7.12
N LEU A 374 -8.75 9.82 7.87
CA LEU A 374 -9.03 8.48 7.39
C LEU A 374 -10.53 8.19 7.26
N PHE A 375 -11.34 8.74 8.16
CA PHE A 375 -12.76 8.40 8.27
C PHE A 375 -13.70 9.54 7.87
N TYR A 376 -13.28 10.80 8.02
CA TYR A 376 -14.07 11.98 7.61
C TYR A 376 -13.54 12.68 6.35
N CYS A 377 -12.60 12.05 5.66
CA CYS A 377 -12.06 12.51 4.38
C CYS A 377 -11.43 13.91 4.43
N LYS A 378 -10.82 14.32 5.54
CA LYS A 378 -10.12 15.60 5.65
C LYS A 378 -8.68 15.48 5.16
N PHE A 379 -8.21 16.48 4.42
CA PHE A 379 -6.83 16.53 3.94
C PHE A 379 -5.86 16.94 5.04
N ILE A 380 -4.64 16.38 5.01
CA ILE A 380 -3.58 16.75 5.95
C ILE A 380 -3.00 18.12 5.54
N ASP A 381 -2.91 19.04 6.49
CA ASP A 381 -2.05 20.20 6.35
C ASP A 381 -0.61 19.83 6.75
N SER A 382 0.23 19.51 5.76
CA SER A 382 1.60 19.09 5.96
C SER A 382 2.61 20.24 6.12
N THR A 383 2.14 21.49 6.23
CA THR A 383 3.02 22.67 6.31
C THR A 383 3.90 22.69 7.56
N GLN A 384 3.53 21.97 8.63
CA GLN A 384 4.28 21.85 9.88
C GLN A 384 4.90 20.46 10.11
N GLY A 385 4.77 19.55 9.15
CA GLY A 385 5.30 18.19 9.24
C GLY A 385 6.82 18.13 9.19
N VAL A 386 7.42 17.12 9.85
CA VAL A 386 8.85 16.82 9.80
C VAL A 386 9.25 16.27 8.45
N PHE A 387 8.35 15.52 7.80
CA PHE A 387 8.52 14.90 6.49
C PHE A 387 7.55 15.51 5.49
N ALA A 388 8.07 15.93 4.34
CA ALA A 388 7.23 16.46 3.26
C ALA A 388 6.69 15.31 2.39
N LEU A 389 5.43 15.39 1.98
CA LEU A 389 4.82 14.36 1.12
C LEU A 389 5.60 14.18 -0.19
N ALA A 390 6.06 15.26 -0.81
CA ALA A 390 6.84 15.20 -2.04
C ALA A 390 8.18 14.42 -1.89
N ASP A 391 8.79 14.43 -0.70
CA ASP A 391 9.98 13.65 -0.42
C ASP A 391 9.66 12.17 -0.27
N LEU A 392 8.54 11.85 0.39
CA LEU A 392 8.04 10.48 0.56
C LEU A 392 7.62 9.87 -0.77
N GLU A 393 6.95 10.63 -1.64
CA GLU A 393 6.59 10.18 -2.99
C GLU A 393 7.79 9.83 -3.87
N ARG A 394 8.94 10.48 -3.67
CA ARG A 394 10.18 10.10 -4.37
C ARG A 394 10.74 8.75 -3.94
N CYS A 395 10.28 8.23 -2.82
CA CYS A 395 10.64 6.91 -2.31
C CYS A 395 9.72 5.79 -2.82
N TYR A 396 8.67 6.11 -3.57
CA TYR A 396 7.76 5.10 -4.12
C TYR A 396 8.40 4.30 -5.25
N SER A 397 8.22 3.00 -5.21
CA SER A 397 8.65 2.04 -6.22
C SER A 397 7.51 1.05 -6.50
N ASP A 398 7.66 0.22 -7.50
CA ASP A 398 6.77 -0.92 -7.74
C ASP A 398 7.55 -2.21 -7.42
N LEU A 399 7.09 -2.94 -6.42
CA LEU A 399 7.74 -4.15 -5.92
C LEU A 399 7.91 -5.20 -7.04
N SER A 400 6.99 -5.23 -8.00
CA SER A 400 7.05 -6.14 -9.14
C SER A 400 8.23 -5.89 -10.10
N LEU A 401 8.92 -4.76 -9.95
CA LEU A 401 10.14 -4.45 -10.71
C LEU A 401 11.43 -4.95 -10.05
N TRP A 402 11.35 -5.45 -8.81
CA TRP A 402 12.50 -5.98 -8.09
C TRP A 402 12.71 -7.45 -8.44
N THR A 403 13.50 -7.69 -9.47
CA THR A 403 13.75 -9.04 -10.01
C THR A 403 14.62 -9.94 -9.12
N ASP A 404 15.19 -9.39 -8.07
CA ASP A 404 16.01 -10.06 -7.06
C ASP A 404 15.25 -10.34 -5.74
N PHE A 405 13.94 -10.12 -5.73
CA PHE A 405 13.07 -10.35 -4.59
C PHE A 405 11.80 -11.10 -5.00
N GLU A 406 11.65 -12.33 -4.51
CA GLU A 406 10.48 -13.20 -4.76
C GLU A 406 9.78 -13.50 -3.43
N PRO A 407 8.71 -12.78 -3.08
CA PRO A 407 8.06 -12.86 -1.76
C PRO A 407 7.59 -14.26 -1.35
N GLU A 408 7.21 -15.10 -2.32
CA GLU A 408 6.65 -16.43 -2.09
C GLU A 408 7.72 -17.52 -1.90
N ASP A 409 8.99 -17.19 -2.10
CA ASP A 409 10.07 -18.15 -1.95
C ASP A 409 10.46 -18.36 -0.47
N ASP A 410 11.02 -19.55 -0.16
CA ASP A 410 11.58 -19.85 1.16
C ASP A 410 12.73 -18.91 1.55
N ARG A 411 13.45 -18.39 0.55
CA ARG A 411 14.52 -17.40 0.66
C ARG A 411 14.24 -16.22 -0.24
N PRO A 412 13.30 -15.34 0.11
CA PRO A 412 12.77 -14.30 -0.77
C PRO A 412 13.81 -13.34 -1.34
N TYR A 413 14.94 -13.18 -0.63
CA TYR A 413 16.03 -12.29 -1.02
C TYR A 413 17.39 -13.03 -1.09
N GLY A 414 17.34 -14.35 -1.27
CA GLY A 414 18.51 -15.20 -1.33
C GLY A 414 19.39 -15.10 -0.07
N ASN A 415 20.71 -14.90 -0.26
CA ASN A 415 21.66 -14.68 0.83
C ASN A 415 22.02 -13.21 1.06
N SER A 416 21.33 -12.29 0.38
CA SER A 416 21.57 -10.86 0.54
C SER A 416 21.19 -10.40 1.95
N PRO A 417 21.97 -9.47 2.56
CA PRO A 417 21.74 -9.03 3.94
C PRO A 417 20.46 -8.23 4.06
N VAL A 418 19.77 -8.41 5.19
CA VAL A 418 18.64 -7.56 5.57
C VAL A 418 18.78 -7.10 7.02
N TRP A 419 18.11 -5.99 7.33
CA TRP A 419 17.96 -5.44 8.67
C TRP A 419 16.49 -5.48 9.07
N ILE A 420 16.25 -5.76 10.34
CA ILE A 420 14.89 -5.75 10.92
C ILE A 420 14.80 -4.57 11.89
N GLY A 421 13.74 -3.79 11.73
CA GLY A 421 13.32 -2.81 12.71
C GLY A 421 12.00 -3.21 13.33
N TYR A 422 11.89 -3.10 14.64
CA TYR A 422 10.73 -3.55 15.36
C TYR A 422 10.28 -2.55 16.43
N ASP A 423 8.99 -2.19 16.37
CA ASP A 423 8.30 -1.35 17.33
C ASP A 423 7.26 -2.22 18.09
N PRO A 424 7.53 -2.60 19.36
CA PRO A 424 6.69 -3.53 20.09
C PRO A 424 5.43 -2.89 20.67
N SER A 425 4.30 -3.57 20.55
CA SER A 425 3.05 -3.25 21.25
C SER A 425 2.37 -4.50 21.81
N ARG A 426 1.52 -4.37 22.82
CA ARG A 426 0.83 -5.50 23.43
C ARG A 426 -0.69 -5.44 23.37
N THR A 427 -1.31 -4.31 23.56
CA THR A 427 -2.73 -4.24 23.86
C THR A 427 -3.56 -3.29 22.99
N ARG A 428 -3.04 -2.14 22.62
CA ARG A 428 -3.80 -1.10 21.92
C ARG A 428 -3.25 -0.79 20.52
N ASP A 429 -1.93 -0.74 20.40
CA ASP A 429 -1.24 -0.39 19.17
C ASP A 429 -0.81 -1.65 18.43
N ASP A 430 -0.51 -1.51 17.14
CA ASP A 430 0.05 -2.59 16.33
C ASP A 430 1.54 -2.75 16.66
N ALA A 431 1.96 -3.96 17.06
CA ALA A 431 3.37 -4.28 17.05
C ALA A 431 3.84 -4.38 15.59
N THR A 432 4.74 -3.52 15.19
CA THR A 432 5.14 -3.39 13.78
C THR A 432 6.57 -3.83 13.55
N CYS A 433 6.75 -4.68 12.54
CA CYS A 433 8.04 -5.21 12.11
C CYS A 433 8.29 -4.90 10.64
N VAL A 434 9.49 -4.44 10.31
CA VAL A 434 9.89 -4.11 8.93
C VAL A 434 11.17 -4.84 8.58
N VAL A 435 11.20 -5.46 7.39
CA VAL A 435 12.39 -6.07 6.80
C VAL A 435 12.96 -5.09 5.76
N LEU A 436 14.15 -4.59 5.99
CA LEU A 436 14.83 -3.58 5.20
C LEU A 436 16.11 -4.17 4.56
N ALA A 437 16.21 -4.14 3.24
CA ALA A 437 17.45 -4.45 2.53
C ALA A 437 18.36 -3.22 2.48
N PRO A 438 19.61 -3.28 3.00
CA PRO A 438 20.57 -2.21 2.84
C PRO A 438 21.11 -2.15 1.39
N PRO A 439 21.63 -1.00 0.94
CA PRO A 439 22.26 -0.89 -0.37
C PRO A 439 23.51 -1.78 -0.44
N LEU A 440 23.55 -2.64 -1.46
CA LEU A 440 24.69 -3.56 -1.69
C LEU A 440 25.83 -2.90 -2.48
N GLU A 441 25.51 -1.85 -3.25
CA GLU A 441 26.45 -1.13 -4.10
C GLU A 441 26.40 0.38 -3.84
N PRO A 442 27.46 1.12 -4.11
CA PRO A 442 27.45 2.59 -4.02
C PRO A 442 26.38 3.19 -4.95
N GLY A 443 25.46 3.95 -4.38
CA GLY A 443 24.34 4.58 -5.11
C GLY A 443 23.07 3.75 -5.15
N ALA A 444 23.08 2.48 -4.71
CA ALA A 444 21.88 1.71 -4.49
C ALA A 444 21.06 2.26 -3.31
N LYS A 445 19.79 1.91 -3.24
CA LYS A 445 18.87 2.37 -2.22
C LYS A 445 18.63 1.30 -1.16
N PHE A 446 18.22 1.74 0.01
CA PHE A 446 17.50 0.88 0.94
C PHE A 446 16.17 0.46 0.34
N ARG A 447 15.74 -0.78 0.55
CA ARG A 447 14.43 -1.27 0.10
C ARG A 447 13.67 -1.90 1.25
N ILE A 448 12.43 -1.48 1.47
CA ILE A 448 11.54 -2.15 2.42
C ILE A 448 10.96 -3.35 1.70
N LEU A 449 11.38 -4.56 2.06
CA LEU A 449 10.98 -5.80 1.42
C LEU A 449 9.65 -6.32 1.95
N GLU A 450 9.48 -6.31 3.28
CA GLU A 450 8.28 -6.76 3.96
C GLU A 450 7.94 -5.85 5.14
N LYS A 451 6.65 -5.77 5.46
CA LYS A 451 6.11 -5.13 6.66
C LYS A 451 5.07 -6.03 7.30
N HIS A 452 5.09 -6.12 8.60
CA HIS A 452 4.19 -6.96 9.39
C HIS A 452 3.61 -6.15 10.54
N SER A 453 2.32 -6.33 10.81
CA SER A 453 1.61 -5.72 11.94
C SER A 453 0.89 -6.80 12.73
N TRP A 454 1.11 -6.84 14.05
CA TRP A 454 0.52 -7.85 14.94
C TRP A 454 -0.20 -7.18 16.10
N ARG A 455 -1.53 -7.21 16.08
CA ARG A 455 -2.35 -6.56 17.09
C ARG A 455 -2.81 -7.53 18.19
N GLY A 456 -2.64 -7.14 19.44
CA GLY A 456 -3.17 -7.92 20.58
C GLY A 456 -2.47 -9.26 20.85
N HIS A 457 -1.32 -9.51 20.26
CA HIS A 457 -0.56 -10.75 20.41
C HIS A 457 0.43 -10.69 21.58
N SER A 458 0.71 -11.86 22.19
CA SER A 458 1.71 -11.98 23.26
C SER A 458 3.12 -11.73 22.75
N PHE A 459 4.02 -11.32 23.61
CA PHE A 459 5.44 -11.13 23.28
C PHE A 459 6.10 -12.41 22.78
N THR A 460 5.71 -13.57 23.30
CA THR A 460 6.20 -14.87 22.81
C THR A 460 5.79 -15.11 21.36
N PHE A 461 4.55 -14.75 20.98
CA PHE A 461 4.12 -14.84 19.58
C PHE A 461 4.94 -13.88 18.70
N GLN A 462 5.07 -12.62 19.12
CA GLN A 462 5.81 -11.60 18.37
C GLN A 462 7.28 -12.02 18.15
N ALA A 463 7.97 -12.51 19.20
CA ALA A 463 9.33 -13.03 19.10
C ALA A 463 9.41 -14.26 18.17
N ALA A 464 8.42 -15.15 18.21
CA ALA A 464 8.36 -16.30 17.30
C ALA A 464 8.20 -15.88 15.82
N GLN A 465 7.42 -14.82 15.53
CA GLN A 465 7.32 -14.29 14.17
C GLN A 465 8.65 -13.67 13.71
N ILE A 466 9.32 -12.89 14.55
CA ILE A 466 10.66 -12.36 14.24
C ILE A 466 11.65 -13.49 13.99
N LYS A 467 11.58 -14.59 14.77
CA LYS A 467 12.41 -15.78 14.54
C LYS A 467 12.20 -16.37 13.15
N LYS A 468 10.95 -16.53 12.70
CA LYS A 468 10.65 -16.99 11.34
C LYS A 468 11.28 -16.11 10.27
N LEU A 469 11.28 -14.78 10.47
CA LEU A 469 11.96 -13.89 9.54
C LEU A 469 13.48 -14.13 9.52
N THR A 470 14.11 -14.46 10.66
CA THR A 470 15.54 -14.83 10.67
C THR A 470 15.83 -16.18 9.99
N GLU A 471 14.83 -17.03 9.84
CA GLU A 471 14.94 -18.30 9.11
C GLU A 471 14.79 -18.10 7.58
N ARG A 472 13.94 -17.12 7.18
CA ARG A 472 13.69 -16.76 5.77
C ARG A 472 14.72 -15.83 5.17
N PHE A 473 15.28 -14.93 5.95
CA PHE A 473 16.21 -13.89 5.49
C PHE A 473 17.59 -14.03 6.14
N ASN A 474 18.62 -13.53 5.45
CA ASN A 474 19.95 -13.35 6.03
C ASN A 474 20.00 -12.08 6.87
N VAL A 475 19.49 -12.14 8.10
CA VAL A 475 19.37 -11.00 9.00
C VAL A 475 20.72 -10.65 9.61
N GLN A 476 21.21 -9.42 9.38
CA GLN A 476 22.46 -8.90 9.95
C GLN A 476 22.24 -7.93 11.12
N HIS A 477 21.06 -7.34 11.23
CA HIS A 477 20.71 -6.41 12.28
C HIS A 477 19.25 -6.57 12.69
N ILE A 478 18.97 -6.49 13.99
CA ILE A 478 17.63 -6.36 14.55
C ILE A 478 17.67 -5.19 15.55
N GLY A 479 16.97 -4.10 15.24
CA GLY A 479 16.79 -2.96 16.13
C GLY A 479 15.40 -3.01 16.77
N ILE A 480 15.32 -3.00 18.09
CA ILE A 480 14.07 -3.12 18.85
C ILE A 480 13.92 -1.96 19.81
N ASP A 481 12.77 -1.26 19.77
CA ASP A 481 12.44 -0.32 20.85
C ASP A 481 12.28 -1.07 22.18
N THR A 482 13.08 -0.67 23.16
CA THR A 482 13.07 -1.21 24.52
C THR A 482 12.47 -0.23 25.52
N THR A 483 11.87 0.86 25.05
CA THR A 483 11.21 1.83 25.94
C THR A 483 9.95 1.20 26.55
N GLY A 484 9.87 1.14 27.86
CA GLY A 484 8.71 0.56 28.55
C GLY A 484 8.58 -0.95 28.38
N ILE A 485 7.52 -1.38 27.67
CA ILE A 485 7.17 -2.82 27.53
C ILE A 485 8.08 -3.60 26.58
N GLY A 486 8.86 -2.93 25.75
CA GLY A 486 9.68 -3.54 24.69
C GLY A 486 10.78 -4.48 25.19
N TYR A 487 11.22 -4.34 26.43
CA TYR A 487 12.20 -5.26 27.03
C TYR A 487 11.73 -6.72 27.00
N GLY A 488 10.43 -6.96 27.19
CA GLY A 488 9.90 -8.34 27.21
C GLY A 488 10.06 -9.08 25.86
N VAL A 489 9.93 -8.38 24.74
CA VAL A 489 10.19 -8.99 23.42
C VAL A 489 11.69 -9.04 23.14
N PHE A 490 12.43 -8.00 23.52
CA PHE A 490 13.86 -7.92 23.32
C PHE A 490 14.60 -9.09 23.97
N ASP A 491 14.28 -9.45 25.20
CA ASP A 491 14.88 -10.60 25.88
C ASP A 491 14.61 -11.91 25.13
N LEU A 492 13.35 -12.12 24.72
CA LEU A 492 12.98 -13.31 23.93
C LEU A 492 13.67 -13.38 22.57
N VAL A 493 13.89 -12.22 21.93
CA VAL A 493 14.63 -12.18 20.65
C VAL A 493 16.10 -12.47 20.85
N ARG A 494 16.70 -12.00 21.95
CA ARG A 494 18.10 -12.27 22.27
C ARG A 494 18.43 -13.75 22.48
N ASP A 495 17.45 -14.55 22.89
CA ASP A 495 17.65 -16.00 23.05
C ASP A 495 18.05 -16.69 21.73
N PHE A 496 17.52 -16.24 20.60
CA PHE A 496 17.86 -16.80 19.30
C PHE A 496 18.70 -15.85 18.40
N TYR A 497 18.74 -14.57 18.73
CA TYR A 497 19.54 -13.57 18.02
C TYR A 497 20.29 -12.68 19.03
N PRO A 498 21.41 -13.13 19.59
CA PRO A 498 22.14 -12.42 20.67
C PRO A 498 22.68 -11.04 20.29
N ARG A 499 22.76 -10.74 18.98
CA ARG A 499 23.23 -9.44 18.45
C ARG A 499 22.13 -8.41 18.30
N ALA A 500 20.89 -8.69 18.75
CA ALA A 500 19.81 -7.71 18.73
C ALA A 500 20.22 -6.43 19.47
N THR A 501 19.87 -5.29 18.89
CA THR A 501 20.20 -3.97 19.40
C THR A 501 18.99 -3.39 20.13
N SER A 502 19.20 -3.07 21.40
CA SER A 502 18.24 -2.32 22.23
C SER A 502 18.26 -0.85 21.83
N ILE A 503 17.12 -0.28 21.49
CA ILE A 503 16.93 1.14 21.19
C ILE A 503 16.07 1.72 22.30
N HIS A 504 16.69 2.43 23.24
CA HIS A 504 15.98 3.11 24.31
C HIS A 504 15.76 4.59 23.96
N TYR A 505 14.53 5.07 24.04
CA TYR A 505 14.20 6.44 23.66
C TYR A 505 14.68 7.46 24.70
N SER A 506 15.74 8.15 24.34
CA SER A 506 16.12 9.45 24.88
C SER A 506 15.79 10.54 23.85
N LEU A 507 15.90 11.80 24.23
CA LEU A 507 15.77 12.91 23.27
C LEU A 507 16.82 12.81 22.15
N GLU A 508 18.06 12.46 22.53
CA GLU A 508 19.15 12.29 21.58
C GLU A 508 18.91 11.11 20.63
N THR A 509 18.46 9.96 21.14
CA THR A 509 18.15 8.79 20.35
C THR A 509 17.03 9.11 19.35
N LYS A 510 15.92 9.72 19.78
CA LYS A 510 14.83 10.12 18.89
C LYS A 510 15.28 11.10 17.83
N ASN A 511 16.07 12.12 18.20
CA ASN A 511 16.63 13.08 17.24
C ASN A 511 17.50 12.37 16.19
N SER A 512 18.38 11.47 16.62
CA SER A 512 19.25 10.70 15.72
C SER A 512 18.45 9.84 14.75
N LEU A 513 17.42 9.14 15.22
CA LEU A 513 16.55 8.31 14.39
C LEU A 513 15.83 9.14 13.33
N VAL A 514 15.21 10.26 13.73
CA VAL A 514 14.48 11.13 12.81
C VAL A 514 15.41 11.79 11.80
N LEU A 515 16.58 12.27 12.22
CA LEU A 515 17.57 12.87 11.31
C LEU A 515 18.10 11.87 10.27
N LYS A 516 18.34 10.61 10.66
CA LYS A 516 18.72 9.53 9.72
C LYS A 516 17.63 9.26 8.70
N ALA A 517 16.38 9.16 9.15
CA ALA A 517 15.25 8.97 8.27
C ALA A 517 15.06 10.17 7.31
N GLN A 518 15.20 11.41 7.80
CA GLN A 518 15.13 12.60 6.95
C GLN A 518 16.23 12.61 5.89
N ASP A 519 17.49 12.35 6.24
CA ASP A 519 18.60 12.28 5.28
C ASP A 519 18.35 11.19 4.22
N THR A 520 17.86 10.05 4.66
CA THR A 520 17.57 8.91 3.77
C THR A 520 16.41 9.20 2.82
N ILE A 521 15.32 9.79 3.31
CA ILE A 521 14.11 10.10 2.53
C ILE A 521 14.36 11.30 1.60
N GLN A 522 14.91 12.41 2.12
CA GLN A 522 15.21 13.60 1.31
C GLN A 522 16.24 13.32 0.22
N GLY A 523 17.21 12.44 0.53
CA GLY A 523 18.21 11.95 -0.42
C GLY A 523 17.64 10.92 -1.42
N SER A 524 16.38 10.54 -1.32
CA SER A 524 15.74 9.45 -2.11
C SER A 524 16.55 8.15 -2.07
N ARG A 525 17.17 7.87 -0.90
CA ARG A 525 18.03 6.70 -0.66
C ARG A 525 17.27 5.47 -0.16
N ILE A 526 15.95 5.57 0.04
CA ILE A 526 15.07 4.48 0.44
C ILE A 526 13.93 4.36 -0.54
N GLU A 527 13.42 3.15 -0.72
CA GLU A 527 12.24 2.90 -1.53
C GLU A 527 11.37 1.78 -0.93
N TRP A 528 10.07 1.88 -1.20
CA TRP A 528 9.05 0.91 -0.83
C TRP A 528 7.93 0.86 -1.86
N ASP A 529 7.10 -0.18 -1.80
CA ASP A 529 5.96 -0.32 -2.71
C ASP A 529 5.01 0.89 -2.62
N ALA A 530 4.73 1.49 -3.77
CA ALA A 530 3.86 2.65 -3.87
C ALA A 530 2.42 2.38 -3.38
N GLY A 531 2.03 1.11 -3.25
CA GLY A 531 0.76 0.69 -2.66
C GLY A 531 0.75 0.70 -1.14
N TRP A 532 1.90 0.87 -0.48
CA TRP A 532 1.99 0.93 0.98
C TRP A 532 1.84 2.36 1.50
N ASN A 533 0.64 2.92 1.29
CA ASN A 533 0.32 4.31 1.66
C ASN A 533 0.43 4.58 3.16
N ASP A 534 0.28 3.55 3.99
CA ASP A 534 0.41 3.62 5.44
C ASP A 534 1.80 4.05 5.89
N ILE A 535 2.86 3.73 5.13
CA ILE A 535 4.22 4.20 5.41
C ILE A 535 4.28 5.73 5.29
N ALA A 536 3.81 6.28 4.17
CA ALA A 536 3.80 7.73 3.97
C ALA A 536 2.91 8.43 4.99
N GLN A 537 1.73 7.86 5.28
CA GLN A 537 0.84 8.37 6.33
C GLN A 537 1.53 8.43 7.69
N ALA A 538 2.23 7.37 8.09
CA ALA A 538 2.93 7.31 9.36
C ALA A 538 4.02 8.38 9.49
N PHE A 539 4.82 8.59 8.44
CA PHE A 539 5.82 9.66 8.43
C PHE A 539 5.22 11.06 8.49
N LEU A 540 4.09 11.30 7.82
CA LEU A 540 3.40 12.60 7.82
C LEU A 540 2.83 12.96 9.20
N THR A 541 2.56 11.98 10.08
CA THR A 541 2.06 12.24 11.44
C THR A 541 3.14 12.66 12.43
N ILE A 542 4.43 12.51 12.07
CA ILE A 542 5.54 12.90 12.95
C ILE A 542 5.68 14.42 12.93
N LYS A 543 5.49 15.03 14.11
CA LYS A 543 5.59 16.48 14.32
C LYS A 543 6.82 16.82 15.19
N ARG A 544 7.39 17.97 14.93
CA ARG A 544 8.45 18.55 15.77
C ARG A 544 7.81 19.29 16.93
N GLY A 545 8.21 18.96 18.14
CA GLY A 545 7.80 19.62 19.36
C GLY A 545 9.02 20.21 20.10
N ALA A 546 8.75 20.94 21.18
CA ALA A 546 9.74 21.37 22.13
C ALA A 546 9.38 20.88 23.53
N THR A 547 10.37 20.44 24.30
CA THR A 547 10.19 20.15 25.73
C THR A 547 10.00 21.44 26.52
N SER A 548 9.56 21.35 27.77
CA SER A 548 9.48 22.51 28.67
C SER A 548 10.82 23.24 28.86
N SER A 549 11.93 22.55 28.60
CA SER A 549 13.30 23.11 28.61
C SER A 549 13.73 23.68 27.26
N GLY A 550 12.85 23.71 26.24
CA GLY A 550 13.15 24.25 24.91
C GLY A 550 13.95 23.30 24.00
N GLN A 551 14.20 22.07 24.41
CA GLN A 551 14.89 21.07 23.58
C GLN A 551 13.95 20.50 22.53
N ILE A 552 14.48 20.25 21.31
CA ILE A 552 13.72 19.65 20.22
C ILE A 552 13.38 18.20 20.57
N THR A 553 12.14 17.84 20.40
CA THR A 553 11.66 16.46 20.45
C THR A 553 10.78 16.17 19.26
N TYR A 554 10.60 14.89 18.94
CA TYR A 554 9.71 14.42 17.90
C TYR A 554 8.68 13.48 18.52
N SER A 555 7.44 13.68 18.14
CA SER A 555 6.34 12.82 18.56
C SER A 555 5.38 12.65 17.38
N ALA A 556 4.78 11.50 17.27
CA ALA A 556 3.50 11.40 16.58
C ALA A 556 2.45 12.05 17.48
N SER A 557 1.44 12.69 16.90
CA SER A 557 0.33 13.28 17.66
C SER A 557 -0.26 12.21 18.58
N ARG A 558 0.02 12.29 19.88
CA ARG A 558 -0.58 11.44 20.89
C ARG A 558 -1.73 12.21 21.52
N THR A 559 -2.95 11.81 21.23
CA THR A 559 -4.01 11.82 22.20
C THR A 559 -4.10 10.38 22.75
N ASP A 560 -4.17 10.20 24.01
CA ASP A 560 -3.97 9.05 24.90
C ASP A 560 -4.31 7.61 24.45
N ALA A 561 -4.57 7.33 23.21
CA ALA A 561 -5.11 6.03 22.80
C ALA A 561 -4.38 5.29 21.68
N THR A 562 -3.49 5.90 20.84
CA THR A 562 -2.99 5.12 19.71
C THR A 562 -1.64 5.60 19.16
N GLY A 563 -0.65 4.71 19.12
CA GLY A 563 0.61 4.86 18.41
C GLY A 563 0.46 4.58 16.92
N HIS A 564 0.34 5.61 16.08
CA HIS A 564 0.11 5.40 14.64
C HIS A 564 1.27 5.78 13.72
N ALA A 565 2.43 6.02 14.29
CA ALA A 565 3.67 6.12 13.54
C ALA A 565 4.53 4.84 13.68
N ASP A 566 3.95 3.75 14.17
CA ASP A 566 4.69 2.53 14.55
C ASP A 566 5.51 2.00 13.38
N ILE A 567 4.95 1.99 12.16
CA ILE A 567 5.69 1.57 10.97
C ILE A 567 6.84 2.54 10.64
N ALA A 568 6.66 3.84 10.83
CA ALA A 568 7.73 4.81 10.63
C ALA A 568 8.84 4.65 11.69
N TRP A 569 8.47 4.37 12.95
CA TRP A 569 9.43 4.06 14.01
C TRP A 569 10.14 2.74 13.75
N ALA A 570 9.43 1.69 13.33
CA ALA A 570 10.05 0.41 12.94
C ALA A 570 11.07 0.60 11.80
N ILE A 571 10.74 1.39 10.77
CA ILE A 571 11.69 1.73 9.70
C ILE A 571 12.92 2.48 10.27
N MET A 572 12.69 3.43 11.16
CA MET A 572 13.79 4.17 11.82
C MET A 572 14.66 3.27 12.70
N HIS A 573 14.08 2.24 13.34
CA HIS A 573 14.83 1.25 14.11
C HIS A 573 15.72 0.38 13.22
N ALA A 574 15.25 0.00 12.02
CA ALA A 574 16.11 -0.67 11.04
C ALA A 574 17.22 0.26 10.56
N LEU A 575 16.91 1.50 10.22
CA LEU A 575 17.86 2.52 9.78
C LEU A 575 18.84 2.95 10.90
N ALA A 576 18.57 2.63 12.17
CA ALA A 576 19.50 2.91 13.27
C ALA A 576 20.88 2.30 13.04
N HIS A 577 20.97 1.20 12.31
CA HIS A 577 22.23 0.54 11.94
C HIS A 577 23.06 1.32 10.92
N GLU A 578 22.44 2.18 10.10
CA GLU A 578 23.16 3.03 9.14
C GLU A 578 24.00 4.05 9.89
N PRO A 579 25.32 4.13 9.67
CA PRO A 579 26.15 5.15 10.28
C PRO A 579 25.76 6.53 9.75
N LEU A 580 25.65 7.52 10.63
CA LEU A 580 25.52 8.91 10.21
C LEU A 580 26.75 9.28 9.35
N ASN A 581 26.50 9.70 8.12
CA ASN A 581 27.56 10.04 7.18
C ASN A 581 28.18 11.39 7.56
N THR A 582 29.09 11.38 8.57
CA THR A 582 29.79 12.55 9.06
C THR A 582 30.81 13.09 8.05
N ASN A 583 31.09 12.36 6.96
CA ASN A 583 32.10 12.76 5.96
C ASN A 583 31.58 13.69 4.87
N LYS A 584 30.27 13.96 4.78
CA LYS A 584 29.75 15.04 3.95
C LYS A 584 29.85 16.38 4.69
N GLN A 585 31.07 16.87 4.97
CA GLN A 585 31.24 18.29 5.19
C GLN A 585 30.75 19.03 3.95
N ARG A 586 29.57 19.61 4.04
CA ARG A 586 29.12 20.64 3.10
C ARG A 586 30.17 21.76 3.22
N ARG A 587 31.02 21.94 2.21
CA ARG A 587 31.80 23.15 2.04
C ARG A 587 30.82 24.31 1.86
N SER A 588 30.43 24.95 2.95
CA SER A 588 29.75 26.24 2.88
C SER A 588 30.79 27.26 2.49
N SER A 589 30.83 27.68 1.24
CA SER A 589 31.52 28.90 0.84
C SER A 589 30.62 30.08 1.18
N TYR A 590 30.95 30.80 2.25
CA TYR A 590 30.39 32.13 2.45
C TYR A 590 31.41 33.15 1.96
N THR A 591 31.00 34.01 1.08
CA THR A 591 31.78 35.16 0.65
C THR A 591 31.48 36.32 1.62
N LEU A 592 32.39 36.64 2.48
CA LEU A 592 32.33 37.88 3.26
C LEU A 592 32.65 39.03 2.29
N SER A 593 31.69 39.80 1.90
CA SER A 593 31.90 41.13 1.32
C SER A 593 32.21 42.10 2.45
N GLY A 594 33.43 42.24 2.78
CA GLY A 594 33.94 43.24 3.71
C GLY A 594 34.59 44.39 2.93
N THR A 595 34.00 45.55 3.04
CA THR A 595 34.61 46.80 2.62
C THR A 595 35.81 47.14 3.55
N GLY A 596 37.00 47.29 2.93
CA GLY A 596 38.04 48.26 3.30
C GLY A 596 38.90 47.97 4.49
N THR A 597 40.15 47.79 4.30
CA THR A 597 41.32 48.65 4.56
C THR A 597 42.58 47.81 4.64
N HIS A 598 43.63 48.34 4.06
CA HIS A 598 44.99 47.79 3.95
C HIS A 598 45.63 47.42 5.32
N GLY A 599 46.16 46.20 5.40
CA GLY A 599 47.09 45.76 6.42
C GLY A 599 47.92 44.60 5.91
N GLN A 600 49.19 44.89 5.63
CA GLN A 600 50.21 43.89 5.25
C GLN A 600 50.38 42.88 6.37
N ALA A 601 50.25 41.59 6.09
CA ALA A 601 50.69 40.54 7.01
C ALA A 601 51.61 39.54 6.29
N LYS A 602 52.74 39.34 6.93
CA LYS A 602 53.90 38.53 6.56
C LYS A 602 53.57 37.05 6.34
N LYS A 603 54.23 36.45 5.35
CA LYS A 603 54.30 34.99 5.14
C LYS A 603 55.02 34.30 6.30
N PRO A 604 54.58 33.16 6.77
CA PRO A 604 55.44 32.25 7.52
C PRO A 604 56.04 31.17 6.62
N ALA A 605 57.27 30.83 7.00
CA ALA A 605 58.25 30.03 6.32
C ALA A 605 57.92 28.52 6.27
N ASN A 606 58.44 27.94 5.23
CA ASN A 606 58.61 26.53 4.90
C ASN A 606 59.28 25.72 6.04
N ARG A 607 58.75 24.59 6.42
CA ARG A 607 59.48 23.50 7.06
C ARG A 607 59.34 22.22 6.26
N GLN A 608 60.44 21.85 5.63
CA GLN A 608 60.69 20.54 5.04
C GLN A 608 60.79 19.47 6.11
N SER A 609 60.25 18.30 5.89
CA SER A 609 60.82 17.06 6.39
C SER A 609 60.64 15.95 5.37
N THR A 610 61.78 15.47 4.97
CA THR A 610 62.14 14.35 4.14
C THR A 610 61.70 12.99 4.69
N THR A 611 61.35 12.05 3.79
CA THR A 611 61.90 10.69 3.62
C THR A 611 61.16 9.97 2.48
N ARG A 612 61.90 9.69 1.41
CA ARG A 612 62.40 8.48 0.77
C ARG A 612 61.35 7.35 0.65
N ALA A 613 61.08 6.86 -0.53
CA ALA A 613 61.65 6.34 -1.75
C ALA A 613 61.12 4.93 -1.98
N SER A 614 60.72 4.61 -3.11
CA SER A 614 61.24 3.75 -4.21
C SER A 614 60.06 3.34 -5.12
N ALA A 615 60.11 3.62 -6.34
CA ALA A 615 60.78 3.10 -7.52
C ALA A 615 60.01 2.00 -8.24
N GLY A 616 59.86 2.21 -9.54
CA GLY A 616 59.56 1.19 -10.55
C GLY A 616 58.49 1.65 -11.55
N VAL A 617 58.74 2.34 -12.56
CA VAL A 617 59.39 2.10 -13.86
C VAL A 617 58.44 1.48 -14.90
N PHE A 618 58.36 2.23 -16.04
CA PHE A 618 58.23 1.91 -17.46
C PHE A 618 56.84 1.64 -18.03
N VAL A 619 56.46 2.04 -19.23
CA VAL A 619 57.02 2.72 -20.41
C VAL A 619 55.90 2.92 -21.44
N ARG A 620 55.88 4.10 -22.05
CA ARG A 620 55.76 4.46 -23.46
C ARG A 620 54.56 4.14 -24.33
N ARG A 621 54.05 5.23 -24.89
CA ARG A 621 53.97 5.63 -26.33
C ARG A 621 52.86 4.95 -27.13
N SER A 622 52.17 5.64 -28.03
CA SER A 622 52.41 6.72 -28.98
C SER A 622 51.08 7.10 -29.67
N ARG A 623 50.89 8.38 -29.99
CA ARG A 623 50.72 9.02 -31.30
C ARG A 623 49.76 8.34 -32.27
N ALA A 624 48.87 8.97 -33.01
CA ALA A 624 48.74 10.19 -33.77
C ALA A 624 47.31 10.17 -34.34
N GLY A 625 46.65 11.13 -34.82
CA GLY A 625 46.91 12.35 -35.43
C GLY A 625 45.75 12.73 -36.35
N ALA A 626 45.53 14.02 -36.50
CA ALA A 626 45.07 14.71 -37.70
C ALA A 626 43.62 14.45 -38.18
N ASP A 627 42.82 15.31 -38.64
CA ASP A 627 42.91 16.70 -39.08
C ASP A 627 41.55 17.12 -39.70
N ARG A 628 41.22 18.43 -39.63
CA ARG A 628 40.46 19.21 -40.62
C ARG A 628 38.91 19.07 -40.64
N LYS A 629 38.13 20.08 -40.75
CA LYS A 629 38.17 21.51 -41.08
C LYS A 629 36.80 22.16 -40.93
N HIS A 630 36.77 23.39 -40.49
CA HIS A 630 35.98 24.56 -40.86
C HIS A 630 34.47 24.47 -41.19
N ARG A 631 33.66 25.20 -40.44
CA ARG A 631 33.04 26.46 -40.90
C ARG A 631 32.36 27.21 -39.76
N ALA A 632 32.84 28.40 -39.52
CA ALA A 632 32.19 29.45 -38.75
C ALA A 632 31.27 30.26 -39.68
N ILE A 633 30.28 30.97 -39.10
CA ILE A 633 29.84 32.36 -39.32
C ILE A 633 28.47 32.59 -38.59
N PRO A 634 28.00 33.83 -38.32
CA PRO A 634 28.12 34.48 -37.00
C PRO A 634 26.76 34.96 -36.38
N GLY A 635 26.84 35.29 -35.12
CA GLY A 635 26.33 36.43 -34.41
C GLY A 635 24.88 36.91 -34.55
N HIS A 636 24.17 36.90 -33.43
CA HIS A 636 23.32 38.03 -33.07
C HIS A 636 23.31 38.18 -31.53
N VAL A 637 23.85 39.33 -31.15
CA VAL A 637 23.82 39.93 -29.82
C VAL A 637 22.41 40.49 -29.57
N CYS A 638 21.82 40.22 -28.43
CA CYS A 638 20.78 41.09 -27.88
C CYS A 638 20.93 41.16 -26.35
N GLN A 639 21.15 42.39 -25.90
CA GLN A 639 21.34 42.80 -24.51
C GLN A 639 20.02 42.79 -23.71
N PRO A 640 20.11 42.82 -22.38
CA PRO A 640 18.96 42.78 -21.48
C PRO A 640 18.36 44.18 -21.22
N ARG A 641 17.04 44.24 -21.12
CA ARG A 641 16.34 45.45 -20.62
C ARG A 641 15.98 45.28 -19.13
N ARG A 642 16.38 46.28 -18.40
CA ARG A 642 16.09 46.54 -16.97
C ARG A 642 14.66 47.02 -16.76
N PRO A 643 14.14 46.94 -15.52
CA PRO A 643 12.75 47.16 -15.17
C PRO A 643 12.45 48.63 -14.87
N TYR A 644 11.20 49.02 -15.09
CA TYR A 644 10.65 50.33 -14.63
C TYR A 644 9.94 50.15 -13.30
N LEU A 645 10.41 50.95 -12.32
CA LEU A 645 9.74 51.32 -11.12
C LEU A 645 8.64 52.36 -11.44
N HIS A 646 7.45 52.25 -10.88
CA HIS A 646 6.59 53.39 -10.55
C HIS A 646 6.01 53.22 -9.15
N ALA A 647 6.34 54.22 -8.34
CA ALA A 647 5.77 54.52 -7.05
C ALA A 647 4.65 55.53 -7.22
N ALA A 648 3.59 55.42 -6.43
CA ALA A 648 2.74 56.49 -5.92
C ALA A 648 1.90 55.85 -4.79
N SER A 649 2.08 56.09 -3.57
CA SER A 649 1.89 57.23 -2.62
C SER A 649 0.45 57.71 -2.48
N VAL A 650 0.04 57.83 -1.14
CA VAL A 650 -0.96 58.75 -0.54
C VAL A 650 -2.37 58.17 -0.48
N ALA A 651 -3.17 58.21 0.61
CA ALA A 651 -3.12 58.83 1.95
C ALA A 651 -4.13 58.10 2.87
N ALA A 652 -3.86 57.97 4.08
CA ALA A 652 -4.41 58.51 5.33
C ALA A 652 -5.93 58.77 5.39
N GLY A 653 -6.57 58.16 6.40
CA GLY A 653 -7.87 58.52 6.90
C GLY A 653 -8.10 57.82 8.25
N ALA A 654 -7.88 58.60 9.31
CA ALA A 654 -8.09 58.24 10.70
C ALA A 654 -9.59 58.27 11.06
N GLY A 655 -9.99 57.47 12.02
CA GLY A 655 -11.28 57.51 12.65
C GLY A 655 -11.30 56.71 13.94
N GLU A 656 -10.85 57.30 15.03
CA GLU A 656 -11.14 56.91 16.41
C GLU A 656 -12.64 56.85 16.66
N VAL A 657 -13.11 55.99 17.57
CA VAL A 657 -13.88 56.34 18.76
C VAL A 657 -14.30 55.09 19.57
N VAL A 658 -13.67 54.95 20.72
CA VAL A 658 -14.20 54.79 22.11
C VAL A 658 -14.86 53.49 22.55
N ALA A 659 -14.18 52.93 23.52
CA ALA A 659 -14.58 51.91 24.47
C ALA A 659 -15.87 52.15 25.22
N ARG A 660 -16.51 51.08 25.67
CA ARG A 660 -17.03 50.98 27.07
C ARG A 660 -17.26 49.52 27.51
N GLN A 661 -16.61 49.21 28.59
CA GLN A 661 -16.82 48.10 29.51
C GLN A 661 -18.22 48.09 30.11
N ARG A 662 -18.72 46.90 30.45
CA ARG A 662 -19.30 46.57 31.78
C ARG A 662 -19.81 45.13 31.86
N THR A 663 -19.19 44.33 32.69
CA THR A 663 -19.77 43.27 33.56
C THR A 663 -20.36 43.97 34.80
N PRO A 664 -21.16 43.36 35.73
CA PRO A 664 -21.29 41.95 36.11
C PRO A 664 -22.65 41.49 36.73
N ARG A 665 -22.67 40.23 37.24
CA ARG A 665 -23.42 39.67 38.41
C ARG A 665 -24.82 39.08 38.19
N ARG A 666 -24.96 37.77 38.43
CA ARG A 666 -25.25 36.95 39.65
C ARG A 666 -26.73 36.67 39.95
N HIS A 667 -26.97 35.42 40.34
CA HIS A 667 -28.09 34.77 41.11
C HIS A 667 -29.22 34.21 40.24
N SER A 668 -29.84 33.05 40.42
CA SER A 668 -29.85 32.09 41.55
C SER A 668 -30.59 30.81 41.17
N ARG A 669 -30.23 29.73 41.79
CA ARG A 669 -30.94 28.48 42.00
C ARG A 669 -32.47 28.52 41.89
N VAL A 670 -33.07 27.45 41.31
CA VAL A 670 -34.13 26.68 42.01
C VAL A 670 -34.22 25.29 41.38
N GLN A 671 -34.29 24.28 42.23
CA GLN A 671 -34.55 22.85 42.04
C GLN A 671 -35.99 22.61 41.57
N ALA A 672 -36.22 21.52 40.85
CA ALA A 672 -37.15 20.45 41.21
C ALA A 672 -37.23 19.37 40.12
N GLN A 673 -36.97 18.13 40.52
CA GLN A 673 -37.54 16.90 39.96
C GLN A 673 -38.92 16.65 40.59
N PRO A 674 -39.67 15.52 40.31
CA PRO A 674 -39.77 14.62 39.12
C PRO A 674 -41.24 14.31 38.76
N ALA A 675 -41.48 13.44 37.77
CA ALA A 675 -42.38 12.29 37.73
C ALA A 675 -42.97 12.04 36.34
N ALA A 676 -42.68 10.86 35.85
CA ALA A 676 -43.53 9.74 35.46
C ALA A 676 -44.73 10.01 34.49
N ALA A 677 -44.60 9.48 33.32
CA ALA A 677 -45.44 8.48 32.70
C ALA A 677 -44.73 7.93 31.44
#